data_cb746f47f3fb4ce9ebcf39f1d46fe800
#
_entry.id   cb746f47f3fb4ce9ebcf39f1d46fe800
#
_cell.length_a   1.000
_cell.length_b   1.000
_cell.length_c   1.000
_cell.angle_alpha   90.00
_cell.angle_beta   90.00
_cell.angle_gamma   90.00
#
_symmetry.space_group_name_H-M   'P 1'
#
loop_
_entity.id
_entity.type
_entity.pdbx_description
1 polymer ?
#
loop_
_entity_poly.entity_id
_entity_poly.type
_entity_poly.pdbx_seq_one_letter_code
_entity_poly.pdbx_strand_id
1 'polypeptide(L)'
;MHSWKCVLNLVSGLVLLIALSSLTHAQTGEDSSAALDPQGTGEVQLSILNLGVGGMIRSGDWAGIQVQMLDQGSAPREVILRVTIRDTDGDDAQYDRVVSANPGLPQSFWLYCWVPFQFGQASFEIHAFEAVESGGAESGQLGYRAGRLLGTDSRYNPMMQEPWIGLAAMVGTRQLGIDQYGTTIDSGTWQLLGHELLRVAPGLTTTSLPDRWQGLVPFDSLIWGSSTLRDHDPSTLSPERARAIRYWIQQGGHLVVVMPPSDDPWFSGGHPLRDILPEIERPTRHDGVDYESIRQLITESKDITLPDNGTYTTFKPADDAQTDAAIPILKTRDGEVIAIRRIVGSGMVTVVGIDFGNGELRRLGLPDPESFWHRILGMRGDIQRPSEMNEQLLSDVRSRNVLEFDSNISGEIAKTGRAIQGVFFGLIVFLLYWIIAGPGGFALLKKFTKSQHAWVGFVLMISVFTAFSWLGASLLRPKQVNSTHLTLFEQVYGQPTSRARSWMSVMLPSYGQSEVALRDRADNAPVSNRMANLLTPWQPSTSSASIVSGFPDNTGYRIESRSPESIRVPTRATVKDFRADWGGVSDWSMPHPVIDAEAFQESALELIGTEVHGEIEHALPGELKDLVFIIVSQQTPIRPIGQGLGNSMISRVTTWSPLVPGGGWGPGEVLNLRDYTRISEETRNSSKGDFFTSVIERGVDSLSIQGPKGDVMDRLVAARLISQFQPPRFGMLTDPVGNKLAHRRQLHGWDLGKWFTQPCFIVMGVLEVDAKNASSEGSPVPLFVDGKQIPTSGKTLVTWIYPFPANPPRYSGVFDPENEDE
;
A
#
# COMPACT_ATOMS: atom_id res chain seq x y z
N MET A 1 10.32 -15.42 74.00
CA MET A 1 9.31 -16.04 73.14
C MET A 1 8.16 -15.09 72.76
N HIS A 2 7.93 -13.97 73.36
CA HIS A 2 6.83 -13.05 73.01
C HIS A 2 7.10 -12.05 71.87
N SER A 3 8.35 -11.71 71.63
CA SER A 3 8.70 -10.78 70.49
C SER A 3 8.58 -11.38 69.07
N TRP A 4 8.58 -12.69 68.96
CA TRP A 4 8.56 -13.40 67.67
C TRP A 4 7.16 -13.49 67.06
N LYS A 5 6.13 -13.54 67.88
CA LYS A 5 4.74 -13.54 67.36
C LYS A 5 4.33 -12.21 66.74
N CYS A 6 4.89 -11.08 67.23
CA CYS A 6 4.61 -9.77 66.61
C CYS A 6 5.23 -9.62 65.23
N VAL A 7 6.49 -10.09 65.05
CA VAL A 7 7.15 -9.99 63.76
C VAL A 7 6.52 -10.93 62.69
N LEU A 8 6.10 -12.14 63.12
CA LEU A 8 5.43 -13.07 62.21
C LEU A 8 4.05 -12.54 61.77
N ASN A 9 3.32 -11.91 62.64
CA ASN A 9 2.03 -11.30 62.33
C ASN A 9 2.18 -10.03 61.46
N LEU A 10 3.28 -9.28 61.60
CA LEU A 10 3.54 -8.13 60.75
C LEU A 10 3.95 -8.54 59.33
N VAL A 11 4.75 -9.60 59.19
CA VAL A 11 5.14 -10.13 57.89
C VAL A 11 3.97 -10.82 57.19
N SER A 12 3.16 -11.57 57.92
CA SER A 12 1.94 -12.18 57.39
C SER A 12 0.90 -11.13 57.02
N GLY A 13 0.78 -10.04 57.76
CA GLY A 13 -0.09 -8.92 57.44
C GLY A 13 0.38 -8.17 56.21
N LEU A 14 1.71 -8.01 56.02
CA LEU A 14 2.27 -7.34 54.85
C LEU A 14 2.14 -8.20 53.58
N VAL A 15 2.34 -9.51 53.66
CA VAL A 15 2.12 -10.45 52.56
C VAL A 15 0.65 -10.53 52.17
N LEU A 16 -0.24 -10.48 53.14
CA LEU A 16 -1.69 -10.46 52.90
C LEU A 16 -2.17 -9.14 52.31
N LEU A 17 -1.54 -7.99 52.68
CA LEU A 17 -1.82 -6.68 52.10
C LEU A 17 -1.29 -6.58 50.65
N ILE A 18 -0.15 -7.16 50.34
CA ILE A 18 0.38 -7.21 48.97
C ILE A 18 -0.46 -8.18 48.11
N ALA A 19 -0.94 -9.30 48.67
CA ALA A 19 -1.85 -10.22 47.95
C ALA A 19 -3.25 -9.62 47.76
N LEU A 20 -3.74 -8.80 48.71
CA LEU A 20 -5.00 -8.09 48.54
C LEU A 20 -4.95 -6.88 47.64
N SER A 21 -3.81 -6.21 47.53
CA SER A 21 -3.64 -5.13 46.53
C SER A 21 -3.46 -5.61 45.09
N SER A 22 -3.00 -6.84 44.89
CA SER A 22 -2.99 -7.48 43.58
C SER A 22 -4.36 -8.03 43.15
N LEU A 23 -5.27 -8.29 44.14
CA LEU A 23 -6.62 -8.74 43.84
C LEU A 23 -7.62 -7.60 43.58
N THR A 24 -7.32 -6.36 43.98
CA THR A 24 -8.21 -5.21 43.74
C THR A 24 -7.97 -4.49 42.43
N HIS A 25 -6.95 -4.87 41.64
CA HIS A 25 -6.74 -4.34 40.28
C HIS A 25 -7.11 -5.33 39.19
N ALA A 26 -7.65 -6.48 39.50
CA ALA A 26 -8.08 -7.51 38.56
C ALA A 26 -9.62 -7.59 38.39
N GLN A 27 -10.35 -6.59 38.83
CA GLN A 27 -11.81 -6.57 38.69
C GLN A 27 -12.34 -5.23 38.22
N THR A 28 -12.03 -4.86 37.01
CA THR A 28 -12.90 -4.05 36.15
C THR A 28 -12.58 -4.38 34.67
N GLY A 29 -12.76 -5.61 34.35
CA GLY A 29 -12.73 -6.15 32.99
C GLY A 29 -13.68 -7.35 32.97
N GLU A 30 -14.92 -7.15 33.42
CA GLU A 30 -16.03 -8.02 33.02
C GLU A 30 -16.45 -7.65 31.59
N ASP A 31 -15.58 -7.92 30.61
CA ASP A 31 -16.08 -8.51 29.39
C ASP A 31 -15.99 -10.02 29.58
N SER A 32 -17.04 -10.53 30.24
CA SER A 32 -17.35 -11.93 30.14
C SER A 32 -17.38 -12.24 28.63
N SER A 33 -16.37 -12.95 28.17
CA SER A 33 -16.57 -13.89 27.08
C SER A 33 -17.60 -14.90 27.60
N ALA A 34 -18.86 -14.47 27.69
CA ALA A 34 -19.97 -15.39 27.67
C ALA A 34 -19.68 -16.22 26.44
N ALA A 35 -19.44 -17.51 26.65
CA ALA A 35 -19.35 -18.47 25.58
C ALA A 35 -20.58 -18.22 24.71
N LEU A 36 -20.42 -17.50 23.62
CA LEU A 36 -21.49 -17.16 22.69
C LEU A 36 -22.02 -18.50 22.25
N ASP A 37 -23.27 -18.76 22.54
CA ASP A 37 -23.96 -19.90 21.97
C ASP A 37 -23.73 -19.83 20.46
N PRO A 38 -23.01 -20.79 19.83
CA PRO A 38 -22.58 -20.69 18.45
C PRO A 38 -23.76 -20.67 17.46
N GLN A 39 -24.94 -20.88 17.93
CA GLN A 39 -26.18 -20.75 17.15
C GLN A 39 -26.85 -19.42 17.52
N GLY A 40 -26.61 -18.37 16.69
CA GLY A 40 -27.37 -17.13 16.79
C GLY A 40 -28.88 -17.40 16.78
N THR A 41 -29.67 -16.45 17.25
CA THR A 41 -31.15 -16.58 17.34
C THR A 41 -31.82 -16.84 15.99
N GLY A 42 -31.09 -16.64 14.87
CA GLY A 42 -31.61 -16.75 13.50
C GLY A 42 -32.56 -15.62 13.11
N GLU A 43 -32.70 -14.58 13.96
CA GLU A 43 -33.55 -13.43 13.65
C GLU A 43 -33.02 -12.61 12.46
N VAL A 44 -31.72 -12.64 12.21
CA VAL A 44 -31.09 -12.00 11.07
C VAL A 44 -30.44 -13.08 10.21
N GLN A 45 -30.92 -13.19 8.97
CA GLN A 45 -30.26 -14.04 7.96
C GLN A 45 -29.17 -13.24 7.27
N LEU A 46 -27.96 -13.76 7.29
CA LEU A 46 -26.81 -13.21 6.60
C LEU A 46 -26.46 -14.11 5.42
N SER A 47 -25.96 -13.49 4.35
CA SER A 47 -25.36 -14.18 3.22
C SER A 47 -24.19 -13.37 2.67
N ILE A 48 -23.00 -13.96 2.64
CA ILE A 48 -21.83 -13.37 2.01
C ILE A 48 -21.98 -13.50 0.49
N LEU A 49 -22.27 -12.38 -0.17
CA LEU A 49 -22.43 -12.34 -1.63
C LEU A 49 -21.07 -12.42 -2.31
N ASN A 50 -20.14 -11.57 -1.90
CA ASN A 50 -18.79 -11.49 -2.46
C ASN A 50 -17.74 -11.29 -1.37
N LEU A 51 -16.65 -12.03 -1.48
CA LEU A 51 -15.39 -11.78 -0.78
C LEU A 51 -14.43 -11.08 -1.73
N GLY A 52 -14.17 -9.81 -1.49
CA GLY A 52 -13.45 -8.95 -2.42
C GLY A 52 -14.31 -8.50 -3.60
N VAL A 53 -13.82 -7.50 -4.31
CA VAL A 53 -14.44 -7.04 -5.55
C VAL A 53 -14.24 -8.09 -6.63
N GLY A 54 -15.33 -8.55 -7.23
CA GLY A 54 -15.31 -9.66 -8.20
C GLY A 54 -14.79 -10.99 -7.64
N GLY A 55 -14.92 -11.21 -6.33
CA GLY A 55 -14.47 -12.43 -5.67
C GLY A 55 -12.97 -12.51 -5.40
N MET A 56 -12.22 -11.41 -5.61
CA MET A 56 -10.77 -11.38 -5.46
C MET A 56 -10.35 -10.64 -4.19
N ILE A 57 -9.54 -11.30 -3.38
CA ILE A 57 -8.86 -10.72 -2.23
C ILE A 57 -7.37 -11.01 -2.29
N ARG A 58 -6.57 -10.20 -1.62
CA ARG A 58 -5.11 -10.35 -1.54
C ARG A 58 -4.67 -10.36 -0.08
N SER A 59 -3.78 -11.28 0.26
CA SER A 59 -3.15 -11.27 1.59
C SER A 59 -2.24 -10.06 1.76
N GLY A 60 -2.19 -9.51 2.95
CA GLY A 60 -1.43 -8.30 3.24
C GLY A 60 -2.05 -7.02 2.70
N ASP A 61 -3.36 -7.04 2.39
CA ASP A 61 -4.06 -5.88 1.87
C ASP A 61 -5.48 -5.76 2.45
N TRP A 62 -6.17 -4.66 2.16
CA TRP A 62 -7.57 -4.49 2.53
C TRP A 62 -8.49 -5.33 1.64
N ALA A 63 -9.56 -5.82 2.19
CA ALA A 63 -10.60 -6.53 1.46
C ALA A 63 -11.98 -5.95 1.78
N GLY A 64 -12.81 -5.85 0.76
CA GLY A 64 -14.25 -5.58 0.91
C GLY A 64 -15.02 -6.89 0.97
N ILE A 65 -15.99 -7.00 1.84
CA ILE A 65 -16.90 -8.13 1.96
C ILE A 65 -18.31 -7.63 1.74
N GLN A 66 -18.96 -8.10 0.69
CA GLN A 66 -20.35 -7.75 0.40
C GLN A 66 -21.29 -8.74 1.07
N VAL A 67 -22.10 -8.24 2.00
CA VAL A 67 -23.02 -9.03 2.80
C VAL A 67 -24.44 -8.64 2.48
N GLN A 68 -25.31 -9.61 2.22
CA GLN A 68 -26.74 -9.44 2.23
C GLN A 68 -27.30 -9.78 3.59
N MET A 69 -28.15 -8.94 4.10
CA MET A 69 -28.82 -9.08 5.38
C MET A 69 -30.32 -9.03 5.17
N LEU A 70 -31.04 -9.97 5.79
CA LEU A 70 -32.49 -9.99 5.88
C LEU A 70 -32.89 -10.08 7.36
N ASP A 71 -33.43 -9.01 7.89
CA ASP A 71 -33.98 -9.00 9.24
C ASP A 71 -35.42 -9.53 9.25
N GLN A 72 -35.67 -10.51 10.10
CA GLN A 72 -37.00 -11.11 10.32
C GLN A 72 -37.74 -10.46 11.52
N GLY A 73 -37.17 -9.40 12.08
CA GLY A 73 -37.78 -8.64 13.14
C GLY A 73 -39.10 -7.98 12.74
N SER A 74 -39.79 -7.37 13.67
CA SER A 74 -41.08 -6.69 13.45
C SER A 74 -40.96 -5.17 13.33
N ALA A 75 -39.80 -4.59 13.67
CA ALA A 75 -39.53 -3.15 13.62
C ALA A 75 -38.11 -2.85 13.16
N PRO A 76 -37.89 -1.71 12.53
CA PRO A 76 -36.53 -1.28 12.18
C PRO A 76 -35.64 -1.19 13.42
N ARG A 77 -34.39 -1.66 13.28
CA ARG A 77 -33.39 -1.62 14.38
C ARG A 77 -31.98 -1.41 13.84
N GLU A 78 -31.10 -0.97 14.75
CA GLU A 78 -29.68 -0.88 14.45
C GLU A 78 -29.01 -2.24 14.74
N VAL A 79 -28.18 -2.68 13.77
CA VAL A 79 -27.44 -3.94 13.83
C VAL A 79 -25.96 -3.67 13.61
N ILE A 80 -25.10 -4.29 14.39
CA ILE A 80 -23.65 -4.28 14.17
C ILE A 80 -23.30 -5.51 13.35
N LEU A 81 -22.82 -5.29 12.13
CA LEU A 81 -22.15 -6.31 11.34
C LEU A 81 -20.67 -6.31 11.71
N ARG A 82 -20.13 -7.46 12.08
CA ARG A 82 -18.75 -7.63 12.54
C ARG A 82 -18.06 -8.73 11.76
N VAL A 83 -16.83 -8.47 11.35
CA VAL A 83 -15.86 -9.49 10.96
C VAL A 83 -14.67 -9.42 11.93
N THR A 84 -14.26 -10.56 12.45
CA THR A 84 -13.15 -10.65 13.41
C THR A 84 -11.96 -11.30 12.72
N ILE A 85 -10.83 -10.60 12.74
CA ILE A 85 -9.57 -11.07 12.20
C ILE A 85 -8.57 -11.07 13.36
N ARG A 86 -7.95 -12.23 13.61
CA ARG A 86 -6.88 -12.29 14.59
C ARG A 86 -5.64 -11.59 14.03
N ASP A 87 -5.15 -10.60 14.77
CA ASP A 87 -3.89 -9.96 14.44
C ASP A 87 -2.72 -10.85 14.88
N THR A 88 -1.53 -10.42 14.56
CA THR A 88 -0.33 -11.21 14.77
C THR A 88 0.17 -11.18 16.23
N ASP A 89 -0.30 -10.24 17.04
CA ASP A 89 -0.11 -10.23 18.49
C ASP A 89 -1.05 -11.23 19.19
N GLY A 90 -1.99 -11.81 18.43
CA GLY A 90 -3.02 -12.70 18.92
C GLY A 90 -4.27 -11.97 19.45
N ASP A 91 -4.29 -10.63 19.36
CA ASP A 91 -5.48 -9.83 19.66
C ASP A 91 -6.51 -9.96 18.52
N ASP A 92 -7.78 -9.82 18.84
CA ASP A 92 -8.87 -9.93 17.87
C ASP A 92 -9.27 -8.54 17.38
N ALA A 93 -8.84 -8.17 16.15
CA ALA A 93 -9.28 -6.98 15.45
C ALA A 93 -10.72 -7.17 14.96
N GLN A 94 -11.66 -6.43 15.53
CA GLN A 94 -13.07 -6.49 15.22
C GLN A 94 -13.46 -5.33 14.32
N TYR A 95 -13.70 -5.62 13.05
CA TYR A 95 -14.12 -4.63 12.04
C TYR A 95 -15.64 -4.53 12.06
N ASP A 96 -16.14 -3.45 12.65
CA ASP A 96 -17.56 -3.22 12.88
C ASP A 96 -18.16 -2.23 11.89
N ARG A 97 -19.39 -2.47 11.48
CA ARG A 97 -20.23 -1.51 10.77
C ARG A 97 -21.63 -1.52 11.38
N VAL A 98 -22.10 -0.36 11.84
CA VAL A 98 -23.49 -0.18 12.26
C VAL A 98 -24.35 0.05 11.02
N VAL A 99 -25.45 -0.68 10.93
CA VAL A 99 -26.39 -0.61 9.81
C VAL A 99 -27.82 -0.62 10.32
N SER A 100 -28.71 0.12 9.66
CA SER A 100 -30.14 0.10 9.96
C SER A 100 -30.79 -1.07 9.21
N ALA A 101 -31.32 -2.02 9.96
CA ALA A 101 -32.05 -3.17 9.44
C ALA A 101 -33.52 -2.85 9.27
N ASN A 102 -34.06 -3.04 8.06
CA ASN A 102 -35.47 -2.89 7.75
C ASN A 102 -36.11 -4.27 7.65
N PRO A 103 -37.11 -4.59 8.49
CA PRO A 103 -37.72 -5.92 8.53
C PRO A 103 -38.28 -6.37 7.17
N GLY A 104 -37.99 -7.62 6.81
CA GLY A 104 -38.52 -8.26 5.60
C GLY A 104 -37.90 -7.77 4.27
N LEU A 105 -36.96 -6.80 4.31
CA LEU A 105 -36.30 -6.30 3.11
C LEU A 105 -34.85 -6.78 3.06
N PRO A 106 -34.43 -7.46 1.98
CA PRO A 106 -33.02 -7.80 1.81
C PRO A 106 -32.22 -6.53 1.53
N GLN A 107 -31.21 -6.27 2.34
CA GLN A 107 -30.31 -5.12 2.24
C GLN A 107 -28.89 -5.60 2.04
N SER A 108 -28.13 -4.91 1.21
CA SER A 108 -26.72 -5.26 0.92
C SER A 108 -25.78 -4.20 1.46
N PHE A 109 -24.75 -4.65 2.16
CA PHE A 109 -23.75 -3.79 2.79
C PHE A 109 -22.33 -4.26 2.47
N TRP A 110 -21.40 -3.32 2.41
CA TRP A 110 -19.97 -3.60 2.37
C TRP A 110 -19.36 -3.50 3.77
N LEU A 111 -18.60 -4.50 4.16
CA LEU A 111 -17.66 -4.48 5.27
C LEU A 111 -16.24 -4.43 4.73
N TYR A 112 -15.33 -3.81 5.45
CA TYR A 112 -13.93 -3.73 5.06
C TYR A 112 -13.06 -4.21 6.20
N CYS A 113 -12.05 -5.03 5.89
CA CYS A 113 -11.10 -5.54 6.87
C CYS A 113 -9.71 -5.68 6.25
N TRP A 114 -8.71 -5.65 7.09
CA TRP A 114 -7.35 -6.00 6.71
C TRP A 114 -7.18 -7.52 6.72
N VAL A 115 -6.57 -8.06 5.66
CA VAL A 115 -6.29 -9.49 5.53
C VAL A 115 -4.81 -9.72 5.82
N PRO A 116 -4.45 -10.40 6.92
CA PRO A 116 -3.05 -10.64 7.26
C PRO A 116 -2.37 -11.57 6.26
N PHE A 117 -1.04 -11.48 6.15
CA PHE A 117 -0.26 -12.28 5.21
C PHE A 117 -0.36 -13.79 5.44
N GLN A 118 -0.50 -14.22 6.68
CA GLN A 118 -0.57 -15.64 7.05
C GLN A 118 -2.00 -16.09 7.25
N PHE A 119 -2.84 -15.81 6.31
CA PHE A 119 -4.21 -16.25 6.33
C PHE A 119 -4.29 -17.70 5.77
N GLY A 120 -3.75 -18.68 6.52
CA GLY A 120 -3.92 -20.10 6.19
C GLY A 120 -5.36 -20.53 6.42
N GLN A 121 -5.90 -21.44 5.62
CA GLN A 121 -7.26 -22.05 5.72
C GLN A 121 -8.31 -21.17 6.43
N ALA A 122 -8.41 -19.92 6.00
CA ALA A 122 -9.22 -18.97 6.71
C ALA A 122 -10.67 -19.08 6.31
N SER A 123 -11.51 -19.11 7.31
CA SER A 123 -12.91 -18.79 7.17
C SER A 123 -13.13 -17.33 7.51
N PHE A 124 -13.81 -16.60 6.64
CA PHE A 124 -14.36 -15.30 7.01
C PHE A 124 -15.72 -15.53 7.66
N GLU A 125 -15.81 -15.21 8.95
CA GLU A 125 -17.05 -15.31 9.70
C GLU A 125 -17.58 -13.90 9.93
N ILE A 126 -18.86 -13.70 9.58
CA ILE A 126 -19.56 -12.44 9.79
C ILE A 126 -20.66 -12.69 10.80
N HIS A 127 -20.70 -11.84 11.80
CA HIS A 127 -21.68 -11.87 12.85
C HIS A 127 -22.54 -10.61 12.80
N ALA A 128 -23.84 -10.77 12.99
CA ALA A 128 -24.78 -9.69 13.24
C ALA A 128 -25.12 -9.63 14.71
N PHE A 129 -24.86 -8.51 15.36
CA PHE A 129 -25.20 -8.26 16.76
C PHE A 129 -26.26 -7.17 16.87
N GLU A 130 -27.07 -7.24 17.88
CA GLU A 130 -27.93 -6.13 18.29
C GLU A 130 -27.05 -4.94 18.69
N ALA A 131 -27.34 -3.75 18.14
CA ALA A 131 -26.65 -2.53 18.50
C ALA A 131 -27.27 -1.95 19.76
N VAL A 132 -26.53 -1.97 20.87
CA VAL A 132 -26.96 -1.39 22.14
C VAL A 132 -26.27 -0.04 22.31
N GLU A 133 -27.06 1.04 22.44
CA GLU A 133 -26.49 2.36 22.71
C GLU A 133 -25.66 2.34 23.99
N SER A 134 -24.48 2.86 23.94
CA SER A 134 -23.54 2.91 25.05
C SER A 134 -23.10 4.34 25.28
N GLY A 135 -23.49 4.93 26.36
CA GLY A 135 -23.06 6.26 26.80
C GLY A 135 -21.75 6.17 27.60
N GLY A 136 -20.59 6.25 26.99
CA GLY A 136 -19.33 6.25 27.72
C GLY A 136 -18.10 5.97 26.86
N ALA A 137 -16.92 5.93 27.51
CA ALA A 137 -15.64 5.67 26.84
C ALA A 137 -15.56 4.29 26.13
N GLU A 138 -16.42 3.35 26.50
CA GLU A 138 -16.48 2.00 25.91
C GLU A 138 -17.17 1.94 24.55
N SER A 139 -17.98 2.95 24.19
CA SER A 139 -18.73 2.95 22.92
C SER A 139 -17.87 3.27 21.70
N GLY A 140 -16.64 3.77 21.88
CA GLY A 140 -15.78 4.18 20.77
C GLY A 140 -16.42 5.25 19.89
N GLN A 141 -15.97 5.32 18.64
CA GLN A 141 -16.54 6.22 17.63
C GLN A 141 -17.96 5.82 17.19
N LEU A 142 -18.34 4.54 17.37
CA LEU A 142 -19.60 3.99 16.89
C LEU A 142 -20.81 4.36 17.76
N GLY A 143 -20.61 4.79 19.00
CA GLY A 143 -21.72 5.08 19.92
C GLY A 143 -22.52 3.85 20.38
N TYR A 144 -22.17 2.64 19.93
CA TYR A 144 -22.84 1.39 20.19
C TYR A 144 -21.87 0.31 20.67
N ARG A 145 -22.37 -0.65 21.45
CA ARG A 145 -21.69 -1.91 21.77
C ARG A 145 -22.46 -3.08 21.18
N ALA A 146 -21.76 -4.18 20.93
CA ALA A 146 -22.38 -5.41 20.49
C ALA A 146 -23.21 -6.01 21.65
N GLY A 147 -24.48 -6.23 21.38
CA GLY A 147 -25.40 -6.91 22.27
C GLY A 147 -25.52 -8.39 21.91
N ARG A 148 -26.75 -8.90 21.85
CA ARG A 148 -27.07 -10.30 21.55
C ARG A 148 -26.70 -10.64 20.09
N LEU A 149 -26.19 -11.87 19.85
CA LEU A 149 -25.93 -12.39 18.52
C LEU A 149 -27.27 -12.71 17.82
N LEU A 150 -27.50 -12.10 16.66
CA LEU A 150 -28.74 -12.21 15.90
C LEU A 150 -28.62 -13.20 14.72
N GLY A 151 -27.44 -13.32 14.16
CA GLY A 151 -27.18 -14.20 13.02
C GLY A 151 -25.69 -14.28 12.68
N THR A 152 -25.32 -15.30 11.94
CA THR A 152 -23.95 -15.52 11.49
C THR A 152 -23.95 -16.13 10.08
N ASP A 153 -22.93 -15.82 9.31
CA ASP A 153 -22.60 -16.53 8.06
C ASP A 153 -21.09 -16.68 7.94
N SER A 154 -20.66 -17.74 7.29
CA SER A 154 -19.23 -18.02 7.11
C SER A 154 -18.94 -18.49 5.70
N ARG A 155 -17.82 -18.05 5.15
CA ARG A 155 -17.32 -18.49 3.87
C ARG A 155 -15.91 -19.02 4.00
N TYR A 156 -15.72 -20.26 3.58
CA TYR A 156 -14.44 -20.95 3.61
C TYR A 156 -13.71 -20.82 2.28
N ASN A 157 -12.40 -20.84 2.32
CA ASN A 157 -11.51 -20.86 1.16
C ASN A 157 -11.80 -19.75 0.13
N PRO A 158 -11.66 -18.48 0.48
CA PRO A 158 -11.73 -17.42 -0.51
C PRO A 158 -10.62 -17.60 -1.56
N MET A 159 -10.86 -17.18 -2.80
CA MET A 159 -9.81 -17.11 -3.83
C MET A 159 -8.81 -16.02 -3.47
N MET A 160 -7.89 -16.35 -2.57
CA MET A 160 -6.81 -15.43 -2.21
C MET A 160 -5.82 -15.34 -3.36
N GLN A 161 -5.54 -14.11 -3.76
CA GLN A 161 -4.50 -13.83 -4.74
C GLN A 161 -3.17 -13.66 -4.01
N GLU A 162 -2.14 -14.21 -4.64
CA GLU A 162 -0.78 -14.06 -4.13
C GLU A 162 -0.32 -12.59 -4.21
N PRO A 163 0.53 -12.11 -3.29
CA PRO A 163 0.95 -10.71 -3.26
C PRO A 163 1.58 -10.20 -4.56
N TRP A 164 2.14 -11.09 -5.37
CA TRP A 164 2.80 -10.77 -6.64
C TRP A 164 1.89 -10.75 -7.87
N ILE A 165 0.60 -11.02 -7.73
CA ILE A 165 -0.34 -10.99 -8.85
C ILE A 165 -0.95 -9.59 -8.93
N GLY A 166 -0.81 -8.91 -10.07
CA GLY A 166 -1.53 -7.68 -10.37
C GLY A 166 -3.03 -7.95 -10.47
N LEU A 167 -3.85 -7.01 -10.03
CA LEU A 167 -5.30 -7.12 -10.11
C LEU A 167 -5.89 -5.96 -10.91
N ALA A 168 -6.78 -6.29 -11.85
CA ALA A 168 -7.60 -5.31 -12.55
C ALA A 168 -9.09 -5.60 -12.29
N ALA A 169 -9.84 -4.58 -11.92
CA ALA A 169 -11.29 -4.65 -11.85
C ALA A 169 -11.89 -4.21 -13.20
N MET A 170 -12.91 -4.90 -13.72
CA MET A 170 -13.53 -4.57 -14.99
C MET A 170 -15.04 -4.41 -14.85
N VAL A 171 -15.53 -3.22 -15.13
CA VAL A 171 -16.95 -2.94 -15.27
C VAL A 171 -17.37 -3.34 -16.68
N GLY A 172 -18.33 -4.27 -16.76
CA GLY A 172 -18.77 -4.85 -18.00
C GLY A 172 -18.28 -6.28 -18.24
N THR A 173 -18.88 -6.94 -19.22
CA THR A 173 -18.67 -8.38 -19.48
C THR A 173 -17.66 -8.66 -20.60
N ARG A 174 -17.21 -7.63 -21.32
CA ARG A 174 -16.30 -7.78 -22.45
C ARG A 174 -14.86 -7.83 -21.96
N GLN A 175 -14.10 -8.79 -22.45
CA GLN A 175 -12.73 -9.05 -21.98
C GLN A 175 -11.69 -8.04 -22.52
N LEU A 176 -11.95 -7.41 -23.67
CA LEU A 176 -11.09 -6.35 -24.27
C LEU A 176 -9.63 -6.78 -24.52
N GLY A 177 -9.35 -8.06 -24.64
CA GLY A 177 -8.00 -8.60 -24.82
C GLY A 177 -7.14 -8.60 -23.56
N ILE A 178 -7.60 -8.00 -22.47
CA ILE A 178 -6.82 -7.92 -21.22
C ILE A 178 -6.76 -9.23 -20.45
N ASP A 179 -7.70 -10.12 -20.69
CA ASP A 179 -7.76 -11.47 -20.12
C ASP A 179 -6.59 -12.35 -20.57
N GLN A 180 -5.92 -12.01 -21.67
CA GLN A 180 -4.73 -12.72 -22.12
C GLN A 180 -3.57 -12.66 -21.12
N TYR A 181 -3.51 -11.64 -20.26
CA TYR A 181 -2.55 -11.63 -19.14
C TYR A 181 -2.72 -12.79 -18.16
N GLY A 182 -3.88 -13.38 -18.11
CA GLY A 182 -4.21 -14.50 -17.20
C GLY A 182 -4.34 -15.87 -17.84
N THR A 183 -4.56 -15.94 -19.16
CA THR A 183 -4.97 -17.19 -19.82
C THR A 183 -3.82 -18.05 -20.36
N THR A 184 -2.67 -17.50 -20.58
CA THR A 184 -1.53 -18.26 -21.12
C THR A 184 -0.96 -19.28 -20.14
N ILE A 185 -1.54 -19.46 -18.94
CA ILE A 185 -0.79 -20.09 -17.86
C ILE A 185 -1.64 -20.95 -16.95
N ASP A 186 -1.83 -22.17 -17.40
CA ASP A 186 -2.43 -23.24 -16.61
C ASP A 186 -1.43 -23.87 -15.60
N SER A 187 -0.16 -23.57 -15.70
CA SER A 187 0.85 -24.06 -14.76
C SER A 187 1.39 -22.88 -13.93
N GLY A 188 1.19 -22.93 -12.61
CA GLY A 188 1.68 -21.95 -11.64
C GLY A 188 3.17 -21.63 -11.69
N THR A 189 3.86 -22.15 -12.68
CA THR A 189 5.29 -22.07 -12.94
C THR A 189 5.67 -20.83 -13.75
N TRP A 190 4.84 -20.47 -14.72
CA TRP A 190 5.05 -19.30 -15.59
C TRP A 190 4.99 -17.97 -14.86
N GLN A 191 4.26 -17.97 -13.78
CA GLN A 191 3.95 -16.81 -12.99
C GLN A 191 5.19 -16.10 -12.43
N LEU A 192 6.30 -16.79 -12.34
CA LEU A 192 7.51 -16.26 -11.71
C LEU A 192 8.56 -15.77 -12.73
N LEU A 193 8.38 -16.02 -14.00
CA LEU A 193 9.46 -15.96 -14.99
C LEU A 193 9.38 -14.81 -15.99
N GLY A 194 8.75 -13.73 -15.68
CA GLY A 194 8.86 -12.55 -16.53
C GLY A 194 7.56 -11.96 -17.00
N HIS A 195 6.43 -12.65 -16.80
CA HIS A 195 5.13 -12.07 -17.02
C HIS A 195 4.65 -11.30 -15.82
N GLU A 196 4.21 -10.09 -16.05
CA GLU A 196 3.28 -9.47 -15.15
C GLU A 196 1.95 -10.16 -15.29
N LEU A 197 1.69 -11.07 -14.36
CA LEU A 197 0.37 -11.61 -14.26
C LEU A 197 -0.58 -10.55 -13.79
N LEU A 198 -1.58 -10.32 -14.59
CA LEU A 198 -2.73 -9.52 -14.25
C LEU A 198 -3.95 -10.42 -14.17
N ARG A 199 -4.54 -10.54 -13.00
CA ARG A 199 -5.84 -11.18 -12.85
C ARG A 199 -6.92 -10.13 -13.02
N VAL A 200 -7.89 -10.46 -13.85
CA VAL A 200 -9.03 -9.55 -14.13
C VAL A 200 -10.25 -10.05 -13.39
N ALA A 201 -10.90 -9.17 -12.62
CA ALA A 201 -12.23 -9.37 -12.05
C ALA A 201 -13.28 -8.85 -13.05
N PRO A 202 -13.83 -9.68 -13.93
CA PRO A 202 -14.75 -9.25 -14.97
C PRO A 202 -16.20 -9.16 -14.46
N GLY A 203 -17.06 -8.52 -15.26
CA GLY A 203 -18.51 -8.55 -15.08
C GLY A 203 -19.01 -7.69 -13.92
N LEU A 204 -18.22 -6.73 -13.47
CA LEU A 204 -18.68 -5.79 -12.45
C LEU A 204 -19.75 -4.85 -13.01
N THR A 205 -20.66 -4.47 -12.15
CA THR A 205 -21.69 -3.46 -12.41
C THR A 205 -21.45 -2.25 -11.53
N THR A 206 -22.08 -1.13 -11.80
CA THR A 206 -22.01 0.06 -10.94
C THR A 206 -22.46 -0.23 -9.51
N THR A 207 -23.34 -1.18 -9.30
CA THR A 207 -23.86 -1.59 -7.99
C THR A 207 -22.96 -2.56 -7.25
N SER A 208 -22.10 -3.31 -7.95
CA SER A 208 -21.14 -4.25 -7.36
C SER A 208 -19.81 -3.59 -6.97
N LEU A 209 -19.61 -2.32 -7.30
CA LEU A 209 -18.44 -1.55 -6.85
C LEU A 209 -18.55 -1.20 -5.36
N PRO A 210 -17.45 -1.14 -4.63
CA PRO A 210 -17.46 -0.82 -3.21
C PRO A 210 -17.81 0.66 -2.94
N ASP A 211 -18.39 0.94 -1.78
CA ASP A 211 -18.77 2.29 -1.34
C ASP A 211 -17.63 3.04 -0.61
N ARG A 212 -16.47 2.40 -0.47
CA ARG A 212 -15.23 2.96 0.08
C ARG A 212 -14.04 2.48 -0.73
N TRP A 213 -13.03 3.33 -0.80
CA TRP A 213 -11.84 3.05 -1.60
C TRP A 213 -11.00 1.87 -1.07
N GLN A 214 -11.13 1.52 0.21
CA GLN A 214 -10.50 0.33 0.80
C GLN A 214 -10.77 -0.95 0.01
N GLY A 215 -11.99 -1.06 -0.55
CA GLY A 215 -12.35 -2.21 -1.38
C GLY A 215 -11.62 -2.25 -2.72
N LEU A 216 -11.07 -1.13 -3.19
CA LEU A 216 -10.32 -1.03 -4.45
C LEU A 216 -8.80 -1.06 -4.24
N VAL A 217 -8.30 -0.98 -3.01
CA VAL A 217 -6.86 -0.96 -2.71
C VAL A 217 -6.09 -2.11 -3.36
N PRO A 218 -6.60 -3.35 -3.43
CA PRO A 218 -5.89 -4.45 -4.06
C PRO A 218 -5.70 -4.31 -5.57
N PHE A 219 -6.44 -3.39 -6.22
CA PHE A 219 -6.46 -3.27 -7.68
C PHE A 219 -5.51 -2.18 -8.17
N ASP A 220 -4.71 -2.52 -9.19
CA ASP A 220 -3.82 -1.58 -9.87
C ASP A 220 -4.58 -0.73 -10.88
N SER A 221 -5.62 -1.30 -11.50
CA SER A 221 -6.45 -0.63 -12.50
C SER A 221 -7.93 -0.99 -12.38
N LEU A 222 -8.77 -0.02 -12.73
CA LEU A 222 -10.21 -0.19 -12.94
C LEU A 222 -10.50 0.11 -14.41
N ILE A 223 -10.96 -0.90 -15.16
CA ILE A 223 -11.24 -0.77 -16.57
C ILE A 223 -12.74 -0.71 -16.75
N TRP A 224 -13.22 0.37 -17.36
CA TRP A 224 -14.62 0.53 -17.69
C TRP A 224 -14.80 0.20 -19.16
N GLY A 225 -15.43 -0.95 -19.42
CA GLY A 225 -15.62 -1.49 -20.76
C GLY A 225 -16.64 -0.70 -21.57
N SER A 226 -16.59 -0.88 -22.87
CA SER A 226 -17.46 -0.23 -23.87
C SER A 226 -18.91 -0.76 -23.87
N SER A 227 -19.51 -0.93 -22.70
CA SER A 227 -20.88 -1.45 -22.58
C SER A 227 -21.90 -0.31 -22.56
N THR A 228 -23.00 -0.51 -23.27
CA THR A 228 -24.18 0.40 -23.27
C THR A 228 -25.31 -0.09 -22.36
N LEU A 229 -25.07 -1.15 -21.59
CA LEU A 229 -26.06 -1.64 -20.63
C LEU A 229 -26.23 -0.67 -19.47
N ARG A 230 -27.47 -0.49 -19.02
CA ARG A 230 -27.82 0.42 -17.92
C ARG A 230 -26.98 0.16 -16.66
N ASP A 231 -26.72 -1.09 -16.34
CA ASP A 231 -25.95 -1.47 -15.13
C ASP A 231 -24.46 -1.11 -15.22
N HIS A 232 -23.99 -0.70 -16.41
CA HIS A 232 -22.64 -0.24 -16.67
C HIS A 232 -22.58 1.26 -16.98
N ASP A 233 -23.72 1.96 -16.99
CA ASP A 233 -23.79 3.39 -17.25
C ASP A 233 -23.24 4.17 -16.04
N PRO A 234 -22.22 5.03 -16.22
CA PRO A 234 -21.63 5.81 -15.14
C PRO A 234 -22.66 6.74 -14.45
N SER A 235 -23.77 7.11 -15.10
CA SER A 235 -24.84 7.91 -14.49
C SER A 235 -25.59 7.19 -13.37
N THR A 236 -25.56 5.85 -13.36
CA THR A 236 -26.19 5.02 -12.31
C THR A 236 -25.29 4.84 -11.07
N LEU A 237 -24.07 5.36 -11.12
CA LEU A 237 -23.14 5.27 -10.01
C LEU A 237 -23.60 6.15 -8.84
N SER A 238 -23.70 5.55 -7.65
CA SER A 238 -24.03 6.34 -6.46
C SER A 238 -22.91 7.34 -6.11
N PRO A 239 -23.25 8.48 -5.50
CA PRO A 239 -22.25 9.46 -5.09
C PRO A 239 -21.16 8.90 -4.17
N GLU A 240 -21.50 7.91 -3.34
CA GLU A 240 -20.54 7.26 -2.44
C GLU A 240 -19.51 6.42 -3.20
N ARG A 241 -19.97 5.62 -4.18
CA ARG A 241 -19.09 4.81 -5.03
C ARG A 241 -18.22 5.68 -5.94
N ALA A 242 -18.78 6.75 -6.47
CA ALA A 242 -18.00 7.73 -7.25
C ALA A 242 -16.89 8.37 -6.40
N ARG A 243 -17.20 8.69 -5.15
CA ARG A 243 -16.21 9.20 -4.19
C ARG A 243 -15.13 8.15 -3.89
N ALA A 244 -15.52 6.90 -3.71
CA ALA A 244 -14.58 5.81 -3.49
C ALA A 244 -13.60 5.65 -4.66
N ILE A 245 -14.09 5.72 -5.90
CA ILE A 245 -13.26 5.67 -7.11
C ILE A 245 -12.32 6.87 -7.18
N ARG A 246 -12.79 8.09 -6.90
CA ARG A 246 -11.94 9.29 -6.89
C ARG A 246 -10.79 9.17 -5.89
N TYR A 247 -11.08 8.77 -4.65
CA TYR A 247 -10.04 8.60 -3.65
C TYR A 247 -9.04 7.51 -4.04
N TRP A 248 -9.52 6.41 -4.59
CA TRP A 248 -8.65 5.36 -5.09
C TRP A 248 -7.73 5.87 -6.22
N ILE A 249 -8.24 6.69 -7.15
CA ILE A 249 -7.42 7.31 -8.20
C ILE A 249 -6.41 8.28 -7.57
N GLN A 250 -6.82 9.16 -6.66
CA GLN A 250 -5.93 10.09 -5.97
C GLN A 250 -4.81 9.37 -5.24
N GLN A 251 -5.08 8.17 -4.72
CA GLN A 251 -4.11 7.29 -4.07
C GLN A 251 -3.28 6.43 -5.06
N GLY A 252 -3.33 6.74 -6.33
CA GLY A 252 -2.49 6.11 -7.34
C GLY A 252 -3.17 5.08 -8.23
N GLY A 253 -4.47 4.90 -8.11
CA GLY A 253 -5.25 4.03 -8.99
C GLY A 253 -5.30 4.54 -10.44
N HIS A 254 -5.47 3.64 -11.39
CA HIS A 254 -5.59 3.97 -12.81
C HIS A 254 -6.97 3.57 -13.35
N LEU A 255 -7.82 4.56 -13.59
CA LEU A 255 -9.10 4.34 -14.28
C LEU A 255 -8.88 4.39 -15.79
N VAL A 256 -9.29 3.34 -16.49
CA VAL A 256 -9.29 3.30 -17.97
C VAL A 256 -10.72 3.19 -18.45
N VAL A 257 -11.16 4.16 -19.24
CA VAL A 257 -12.48 4.19 -19.86
C VAL A 257 -12.35 3.84 -21.33
N VAL A 258 -13.00 2.77 -21.77
CA VAL A 258 -13.10 2.42 -23.19
C VAL A 258 -14.41 2.93 -23.73
N MET A 259 -14.34 3.84 -24.70
CA MET A 259 -15.54 4.45 -25.29
C MET A 259 -16.41 3.41 -25.99
N PRO A 260 -17.73 3.46 -25.78
CA PRO A 260 -18.65 2.59 -26.52
C PRO A 260 -18.76 3.01 -27.99
N PRO A 261 -19.08 2.07 -28.91
CA PRO A 261 -19.24 2.36 -30.34
C PRO A 261 -20.45 3.21 -30.66
N SER A 262 -21.42 3.23 -29.78
CA SER A 262 -22.63 4.06 -29.89
C SER A 262 -22.88 4.71 -28.53
N ASP A 263 -23.46 5.88 -28.58
CA ASP A 263 -23.70 6.74 -27.40
C ASP A 263 -22.41 7.21 -26.72
N ASP A 264 -22.51 8.32 -26.04
CA ASP A 264 -21.42 8.90 -25.27
C ASP A 264 -21.90 9.20 -23.85
N PRO A 265 -21.92 8.18 -22.98
CA PRO A 265 -22.37 8.38 -21.60
C PRO A 265 -21.34 9.15 -20.76
N TRP A 266 -20.10 9.29 -21.23
CA TRP A 266 -19.00 9.87 -20.48
C TRP A 266 -18.86 11.37 -20.69
N PHE A 267 -19.02 11.86 -21.92
CA PHE A 267 -18.81 13.27 -22.24
C PHE A 267 -20.11 14.04 -22.51
N SER A 268 -21.19 13.36 -22.94
CA SER A 268 -22.48 14.00 -23.20
C SER A 268 -23.42 13.99 -21.99
N GLY A 269 -23.24 13.07 -21.04
CA GLY A 269 -24.09 12.90 -19.86
C GLY A 269 -23.58 13.58 -18.61
N GLY A 270 -24.49 13.89 -17.67
CA GLY A 270 -24.14 14.27 -16.31
C GLY A 270 -23.97 13.03 -15.46
N HIS A 271 -22.75 12.71 -15.07
CA HIS A 271 -22.44 11.60 -14.16
C HIS A 271 -21.42 12.01 -13.09
N PRO A 272 -21.37 11.31 -11.95
CA PRO A 272 -20.55 11.72 -10.80
C PRO A 272 -19.03 11.76 -11.03
N LEU A 273 -18.49 11.15 -12.10
CA LEU A 273 -17.05 11.13 -12.40
C LEU A 273 -16.65 12.09 -13.54
N ARG A 274 -17.57 12.98 -13.98
CA ARG A 274 -17.32 13.87 -15.14
C ARG A 274 -16.13 14.80 -14.93
N ASP A 275 -15.94 15.29 -13.74
CA ASP A 275 -14.92 16.27 -13.35
C ASP A 275 -13.49 15.71 -13.34
N ILE A 276 -13.32 14.39 -13.31
CA ILE A 276 -12.00 13.74 -13.34
C ILE A 276 -11.62 13.22 -14.74
N LEU A 277 -12.50 13.36 -15.73
CA LEU A 277 -12.18 12.99 -17.11
C LEU A 277 -11.22 14.00 -17.75
N PRO A 278 -10.48 13.60 -18.80
CA PRO A 278 -9.65 14.51 -19.57
C PRO A 278 -10.46 15.71 -20.11
N GLU A 279 -9.83 16.89 -20.09
CA GLU A 279 -10.41 18.12 -20.62
C GLU A 279 -10.23 18.16 -22.13
N ILE A 280 -11.28 17.79 -22.84
CA ILE A 280 -11.29 17.68 -24.28
C ILE A 280 -12.42 18.47 -24.90
N GLU A 281 -12.26 18.82 -26.16
CA GLU A 281 -13.35 19.20 -27.02
C GLU A 281 -14.33 18.02 -27.19
N ARG A 282 -15.42 18.24 -27.92
CA ARG A 282 -16.35 17.14 -28.19
C ARG A 282 -15.65 16.00 -28.92
N PRO A 283 -15.74 14.74 -28.41
CA PRO A 283 -15.15 13.60 -29.10
C PRO A 283 -15.66 13.43 -30.51
N THR A 284 -14.80 13.09 -31.45
CA THR A 284 -15.17 12.87 -32.85
C THR A 284 -15.16 11.37 -33.16
N ARG A 285 -16.29 10.87 -33.61
CA ARG A 285 -16.44 9.45 -33.94
C ARG A 285 -16.21 9.21 -35.43
N HIS A 286 -15.52 8.11 -35.72
CA HIS A 286 -15.27 7.62 -37.07
C HIS A 286 -15.82 6.19 -37.20
N ASP A 287 -16.74 6.01 -38.15
CA ASP A 287 -17.37 4.72 -38.45
C ASP A 287 -16.85 4.18 -39.80
N GLY A 288 -16.89 2.83 -39.96
CA GLY A 288 -16.47 2.19 -41.19
C GLY A 288 -14.95 2.27 -41.42
N VAL A 289 -14.17 2.28 -40.36
CA VAL A 289 -12.73 2.40 -40.45
C VAL A 289 -12.08 1.04 -40.62
N ASP A 290 -11.12 0.95 -41.55
CA ASP A 290 -10.23 -0.19 -41.65
C ASP A 290 -9.23 -0.17 -40.49
N TYR A 291 -9.31 -1.20 -39.62
CA TYR A 291 -8.39 -1.31 -38.47
C TYR A 291 -6.93 -1.61 -38.90
N GLU A 292 -6.68 -1.87 -40.17
CA GLU A 292 -5.31 -1.95 -40.70
C GLU A 292 -4.56 -0.63 -40.47
N SER A 293 -5.27 0.50 -40.51
CA SER A 293 -4.70 1.84 -40.24
C SER A 293 -4.14 2.01 -38.83
N ILE A 294 -4.61 1.19 -37.87
CA ILE A 294 -4.18 1.20 -36.47
C ILE A 294 -3.62 -0.17 -36.02
N ARG A 295 -3.22 -1.02 -36.97
CA ARG A 295 -2.73 -2.38 -36.70
C ARG A 295 -1.71 -2.43 -35.59
N GLN A 296 -0.70 -1.56 -35.61
CA GLN A 296 0.37 -1.55 -34.60
C GLN A 296 -0.09 -1.24 -33.16
N LEU A 297 -1.31 -0.76 -32.99
CA LEU A 297 -1.92 -0.57 -31.68
C LEU A 297 -2.77 -1.77 -31.24
N ILE A 298 -3.08 -2.68 -32.14
CA ILE A 298 -3.99 -3.81 -31.89
C ILE A 298 -3.20 -5.12 -31.84
N THR A 299 -2.29 -5.32 -32.81
CA THR A 299 -1.48 -6.55 -32.89
C THR A 299 -0.23 -6.33 -33.73
N GLU A 300 0.84 -7.03 -33.37
CA GLU A 300 2.06 -7.10 -34.18
C GLU A 300 2.06 -8.28 -35.15
N SER A 301 1.10 -9.19 -35.00
CA SER A 301 0.98 -10.35 -35.90
C SER A 301 0.55 -9.91 -37.30
N LYS A 302 1.36 -10.26 -38.30
CA LYS A 302 1.04 -10.03 -39.72
C LYS A 302 0.08 -11.05 -40.30
N ASP A 303 -0.10 -12.18 -39.60
CA ASP A 303 -0.92 -13.31 -40.12
C ASP A 303 -2.41 -13.13 -39.78
N ILE A 304 -2.75 -12.15 -38.98
CA ILE A 304 -4.13 -11.86 -38.56
C ILE A 304 -4.72 -10.81 -39.52
N THR A 305 -5.84 -11.14 -40.15
CA THR A 305 -6.62 -10.16 -40.93
C THR A 305 -7.50 -9.37 -39.96
N LEU A 306 -7.30 -8.05 -39.90
CA LEU A 306 -8.10 -7.17 -39.07
C LEU A 306 -9.43 -6.81 -39.76
N PRO A 307 -10.48 -6.45 -39.00
CA PRO A 307 -11.74 -5.98 -39.56
C PRO A 307 -11.55 -4.71 -40.40
N ASP A 308 -12.23 -4.66 -41.55
CA ASP A 308 -12.30 -3.53 -42.46
C ASP A 308 -13.43 -2.53 -42.16
N ASN A 309 -14.25 -2.84 -41.18
CA ASN A 309 -15.43 -2.04 -40.79
C ASN A 309 -15.44 -1.85 -39.26
N GLY A 310 -14.52 -1.08 -38.74
CA GLY A 310 -14.40 -0.76 -37.34
C GLY A 310 -14.94 0.62 -36.99
N THR A 311 -14.87 0.90 -35.69
CA THR A 311 -15.22 2.22 -35.14
C THR A 311 -14.13 2.66 -34.16
N TYR A 312 -13.70 3.90 -34.29
CA TYR A 312 -12.93 4.54 -33.22
C TYR A 312 -13.37 5.99 -33.02
N THR A 313 -13.01 6.53 -31.84
CA THR A 313 -13.27 7.91 -31.45
C THR A 313 -11.94 8.61 -31.23
N THR A 314 -11.83 9.82 -31.79
CA THR A 314 -10.65 10.69 -31.60
C THR A 314 -10.94 11.82 -30.64
N PHE A 315 -9.88 12.28 -29.99
CA PHE A 315 -9.95 13.30 -28.96
C PHE A 315 -9.04 14.47 -29.32
N LYS A 316 -9.49 15.68 -29.04
CA LYS A 316 -8.71 16.90 -29.12
C LYS A 316 -8.69 17.53 -27.73
N PRO A 317 -7.49 17.79 -27.13
CA PRO A 317 -7.42 18.60 -25.91
C PRO A 317 -8.16 19.91 -26.07
N ALA A 318 -8.82 20.39 -25.03
CA ALA A 318 -9.41 21.71 -25.02
C ALA A 318 -8.30 22.78 -25.13
N ASP A 319 -8.59 23.91 -25.80
CA ASP A 319 -7.58 24.94 -26.07
C ASP A 319 -6.98 25.55 -24.80
N ASP A 320 -7.72 25.52 -23.69
CA ASP A 320 -7.36 26.03 -22.35
C ASP A 320 -6.95 24.93 -21.35
N ALA A 321 -6.88 23.67 -21.80
CA ALA A 321 -6.53 22.56 -20.94
C ALA A 321 -5.10 22.68 -20.39
N GLN A 322 -4.94 22.49 -19.09
CA GLN A 322 -3.61 22.39 -18.47
C GLN A 322 -2.89 21.12 -18.93
N THR A 323 -1.54 21.12 -18.84
CA THR A 323 -0.70 20.01 -19.31
C THR A 323 -1.08 18.65 -18.71
N ASP A 324 -1.50 18.62 -17.44
CA ASP A 324 -1.88 17.41 -16.71
C ASP A 324 -3.36 17.03 -16.90
N ALA A 325 -4.17 17.92 -17.49
CA ALA A 325 -5.59 17.74 -17.69
C ALA A 325 -5.96 16.99 -18.98
N ALA A 326 -5.12 17.02 -20.01
CA ALA A 326 -5.38 16.38 -21.30
C ALA A 326 -4.11 15.94 -22.01
N ILE A 327 -3.50 14.83 -21.59
CA ILE A 327 -2.24 14.30 -22.11
C ILE A 327 -2.53 13.31 -23.24
N PRO A 328 -2.12 13.55 -24.50
CA PRO A 328 -2.19 12.57 -25.57
C PRO A 328 -1.29 11.36 -25.29
N ILE A 329 -1.84 10.16 -25.36
CA ILE A 329 -1.10 8.92 -25.07
C ILE A 329 -0.84 8.10 -26.33
N LEU A 330 -1.87 7.93 -27.19
CA LEU A 330 -1.76 7.18 -28.43
C LEU A 330 -2.33 8.00 -29.58
N LYS A 331 -1.67 7.93 -30.75
CA LYS A 331 -2.10 8.57 -31.99
C LYS A 331 -2.22 7.54 -33.11
N THR A 332 -3.14 7.80 -34.02
CA THR A 332 -3.25 7.10 -35.29
C THR A 332 -2.08 7.47 -36.23
N ARG A 333 -2.00 6.79 -37.37
CA ARG A 333 -1.08 7.15 -38.46
C ARG A 333 -1.22 8.61 -38.92
N ASP A 334 -2.46 9.11 -38.95
CA ASP A 334 -2.76 10.46 -39.42
C ASP A 334 -2.46 11.53 -38.37
N GLY A 335 -2.11 11.09 -37.14
CA GLY A 335 -1.76 11.95 -36.02
C GLY A 335 -2.93 12.32 -35.12
N GLU A 336 -4.10 11.73 -35.33
CA GLU A 336 -5.27 11.90 -34.47
C GLU A 336 -5.11 11.16 -33.13
N VAL A 337 -5.49 11.80 -32.03
CA VAL A 337 -5.35 11.21 -30.68
C VAL A 337 -6.52 10.24 -30.41
N ILE A 338 -6.19 8.99 -30.13
CA ILE A 338 -7.18 7.93 -29.81
C ILE A 338 -7.10 7.42 -28.37
N ALA A 339 -6.11 7.83 -27.63
CA ALA A 339 -6.09 7.66 -26.18
C ALA A 339 -5.57 8.94 -25.54
N ILE A 340 -6.28 9.41 -24.54
CA ILE A 340 -6.00 10.65 -23.84
C ILE A 340 -6.10 10.45 -22.34
N ARG A 341 -5.31 11.17 -21.56
CA ARG A 341 -5.16 10.97 -20.12
C ARG A 341 -5.27 12.27 -19.35
N ARG A 342 -5.81 12.18 -18.14
CA ARG A 342 -5.75 13.20 -17.11
C ARG A 342 -5.05 12.64 -15.86
N ILE A 343 -4.21 13.45 -15.24
CA ILE A 343 -3.62 13.15 -13.94
C ILE A 343 -4.58 13.62 -12.84
N VAL A 344 -4.78 12.80 -11.84
CA VAL A 344 -5.66 13.11 -10.70
C VAL A 344 -4.98 12.65 -9.41
N GLY A 345 -4.41 13.57 -8.66
CA GLY A 345 -3.55 13.25 -7.52
C GLY A 345 -2.31 12.45 -7.96
N SER A 346 -2.07 11.30 -7.34
CA SER A 346 -1.00 10.39 -7.73
C SER A 346 -1.44 9.30 -8.74
N GLY A 347 -2.68 9.35 -9.19
CA GLY A 347 -3.24 8.42 -10.17
C GLY A 347 -3.60 9.09 -11.49
N MET A 348 -4.36 8.38 -12.30
CA MET A 348 -4.69 8.85 -13.65
C MET A 348 -6.00 8.27 -14.18
N VAL A 349 -6.61 9.02 -15.09
CA VAL A 349 -7.78 8.58 -15.86
C VAL A 349 -7.41 8.60 -17.33
N THR A 350 -7.48 7.46 -17.99
CA THR A 350 -7.20 7.32 -19.43
C THR A 350 -8.47 6.98 -20.16
N VAL A 351 -8.80 7.72 -21.23
CA VAL A 351 -9.93 7.45 -22.10
C VAL A 351 -9.40 6.91 -23.42
N VAL A 352 -9.95 5.78 -23.85
CA VAL A 352 -9.54 5.04 -25.06
C VAL A 352 -10.70 5.07 -26.06
N GLY A 353 -10.42 5.51 -27.28
CA GLY A 353 -11.41 5.67 -28.35
C GLY A 353 -11.58 4.45 -29.24
N ILE A 354 -10.82 3.37 -29.05
CA ILE A 354 -10.94 2.18 -29.91
C ILE A 354 -12.06 1.27 -29.38
N ASP A 355 -12.99 0.86 -30.26
CA ASP A 355 -14.01 -0.11 -29.89
C ASP A 355 -13.44 -1.54 -29.85
N PHE A 356 -12.88 -1.93 -28.72
CA PHE A 356 -12.50 -3.33 -28.48
C PHE A 356 -13.68 -4.27 -28.24
N GLY A 357 -14.90 -3.75 -28.21
CA GLY A 357 -16.11 -4.53 -28.14
C GLY A 357 -16.55 -5.13 -29.47
N ASN A 358 -15.85 -4.82 -30.57
CA ASN A 358 -16.07 -5.40 -31.87
C ASN A 358 -16.02 -6.92 -31.84
N GLY A 359 -17.05 -7.60 -32.37
CA GLY A 359 -17.16 -9.05 -32.28
C GLY A 359 -16.04 -9.81 -32.99
N GLU A 360 -15.45 -9.24 -34.03
CA GLU A 360 -14.35 -9.84 -34.78
C GLU A 360 -13.03 -9.71 -34.02
N LEU A 361 -12.72 -8.54 -33.45
CA LEU A 361 -11.56 -8.36 -32.57
C LEU A 361 -11.63 -9.32 -31.40
N ARG A 362 -12.81 -9.45 -30.77
CA ARG A 362 -13.01 -10.38 -29.68
C ARG A 362 -12.77 -11.84 -30.09
N ARG A 363 -13.25 -12.26 -31.28
CA ARG A 363 -13.04 -13.62 -31.77
C ARG A 363 -11.56 -13.92 -32.01
N LEU A 364 -10.79 -12.90 -32.35
CA LEU A 364 -9.34 -12.98 -32.57
C LEU A 364 -8.56 -12.85 -31.25
N GLY A 365 -9.21 -12.54 -30.13
CA GLY A 365 -8.53 -12.30 -28.83
C GLY A 365 -7.79 -10.98 -28.76
N LEU A 366 -8.14 -9.99 -29.56
CA LEU A 366 -7.45 -8.70 -29.67
C LEU A 366 -8.08 -7.60 -28.78
N PRO A 367 -7.32 -6.56 -28.41
CA PRO A 367 -5.92 -6.30 -28.78
C PRO A 367 -4.94 -7.18 -28.01
N ASP A 368 -3.74 -7.39 -28.57
CA ASP A 368 -2.65 -8.03 -27.85
C ASP A 368 -2.23 -7.15 -26.67
N PRO A 369 -1.99 -7.72 -25.46
CA PRO A 369 -1.54 -6.96 -24.30
C PRO A 369 -0.29 -6.12 -24.58
N GLU A 370 0.65 -6.67 -25.31
CA GLU A 370 1.93 -6.03 -25.67
C GLU A 370 1.74 -4.85 -26.61
N SER A 371 0.85 -4.99 -27.58
CA SER A 371 0.62 -3.93 -28.56
C SER A 371 -0.16 -2.75 -28.00
N PHE A 372 -1.02 -2.98 -27.01
CA PHE A 372 -1.91 -1.94 -26.51
C PHE A 372 -1.83 -1.72 -25.00
N TRP A 373 -2.15 -2.75 -24.21
CA TRP A 373 -2.34 -2.56 -22.75
C TRP A 373 -1.08 -2.15 -22.01
N HIS A 374 0.09 -2.60 -22.44
CA HIS A 374 1.37 -2.16 -21.86
C HIS A 374 1.60 -0.66 -22.01
N ARG A 375 1.15 -0.09 -23.13
CA ARG A 375 1.28 1.35 -23.41
C ARG A 375 0.33 2.18 -22.56
N ILE A 376 -0.78 1.60 -22.14
CA ILE A 376 -1.78 2.26 -21.30
C ILE A 376 -1.47 2.07 -19.81
N LEU A 377 -1.20 0.83 -19.39
CA LEU A 377 -1.06 0.48 -17.98
C LEU A 377 0.39 0.60 -17.46
N GLY A 378 1.38 0.71 -18.36
CA GLY A 378 2.78 0.71 -17.96
C GLY A 378 3.31 -0.64 -17.50
N MET A 379 2.55 -1.70 -17.75
CA MET A 379 2.98 -3.06 -17.47
C MET A 379 3.93 -3.55 -18.57
N ARG A 380 4.83 -4.46 -18.19
CA ARG A 380 5.71 -5.13 -19.14
C ARG A 380 5.39 -6.60 -19.19
N GLY A 381 5.34 -7.13 -20.35
CA GLY A 381 5.22 -8.54 -20.59
C GLY A 381 5.96 -8.89 -21.84
N ASP A 382 7.19 -9.34 -21.68
CA ASP A 382 7.83 -10.10 -22.75
C ASP A 382 7.34 -11.53 -22.60
N ILE A 383 6.47 -11.96 -23.48
CA ILE A 383 5.95 -13.32 -23.46
C ILE A 383 7.03 -14.26 -23.97
N GLN A 384 7.65 -15.00 -23.07
CA GLN A 384 8.50 -16.11 -23.48
C GLN A 384 7.64 -17.36 -23.70
N ARG A 385 7.88 -18.03 -24.83
CA ARG A 385 7.12 -19.25 -25.16
C ARG A 385 7.46 -20.39 -24.21
N PRO A 386 6.53 -21.30 -23.91
CA PRO A 386 6.76 -22.47 -23.08
C PRO A 386 7.97 -23.31 -23.46
N SER A 387 8.23 -23.42 -24.77
CA SER A 387 9.35 -24.18 -25.30
C SER A 387 10.75 -23.62 -24.99
N GLU A 388 10.78 -22.37 -24.52
CA GLU A 388 12.03 -21.65 -24.21
C GLU A 388 12.44 -21.78 -22.74
N MET A 389 11.66 -22.50 -21.94
CA MET A 389 11.82 -22.60 -20.50
C MET A 389 12.43 -23.94 -20.04
N ASN A 390 13.35 -23.88 -19.11
CA ASN A 390 13.97 -25.05 -18.52
C ASN A 390 13.32 -25.36 -17.15
N GLU A 391 12.79 -26.59 -17.00
CA GLU A 391 12.07 -27.04 -15.79
C GLU A 391 12.91 -26.93 -14.49
N GLN A 392 14.22 -27.09 -14.58
CA GLN A 392 15.09 -27.05 -13.40
C GLN A 392 15.18 -25.63 -12.80
N LEU A 393 15.22 -24.60 -13.67
CA LEU A 393 15.19 -23.21 -13.26
C LEU A 393 13.86 -22.80 -12.63
N LEU A 394 12.79 -23.46 -13.04
CA LEU A 394 11.46 -23.25 -12.54
C LEU A 394 11.29 -23.69 -11.08
N SER A 395 11.95 -24.78 -10.69
CA SER A 395 11.92 -25.29 -9.32
C SER A 395 12.67 -24.35 -8.36
N ASP A 396 13.80 -23.80 -8.79
CA ASP A 396 14.64 -22.90 -7.98
C ASP A 396 13.97 -21.54 -7.72
N VAL A 397 13.23 -21.03 -8.70
CA VAL A 397 12.46 -19.78 -8.54
C VAL A 397 11.28 -19.95 -7.60
N ARG A 398 10.64 -21.14 -7.59
CA ARG A 398 9.52 -21.45 -6.68
C ARG A 398 9.91 -21.52 -5.22
N SER A 399 11.14 -21.90 -4.92
CA SER A 399 11.60 -22.12 -3.55
C SER A 399 12.03 -20.82 -2.84
N ARG A 400 12.17 -19.70 -3.56
CA ARG A 400 12.65 -18.45 -2.97
C ARG A 400 11.49 -17.66 -2.37
N ASN A 401 11.57 -17.47 -1.06
CA ASN A 401 10.55 -16.77 -0.29
C ASN A 401 10.56 -15.27 -0.54
N VAL A 402 9.45 -14.78 -1.06
CA VAL A 402 9.13 -13.36 -1.25
C VAL A 402 8.99 -12.59 0.07
N LEU A 403 8.91 -13.32 1.18
CA LEU A 403 8.50 -12.84 2.50
C LEU A 403 9.54 -12.01 3.25
N GLU A 404 10.78 -11.93 2.76
CA GLU A 404 11.87 -11.28 3.48
C GLU A 404 11.82 -9.74 3.45
N PHE A 405 11.12 -9.15 2.48
CA PHE A 405 11.02 -7.69 2.35
C PHE A 405 10.35 -7.05 3.58
N ASP A 406 9.25 -7.62 4.05
CA ASP A 406 8.54 -7.11 5.23
C ASP A 406 9.34 -7.25 6.51
N SER A 407 10.13 -8.34 6.64
CA SER A 407 11.00 -8.53 7.79
C SER A 407 12.13 -7.50 7.85
N ASN A 408 12.59 -7.02 6.69
CA ASN A 408 13.60 -5.95 6.63
C ASN A 408 13.01 -4.60 7.03
N ILE A 409 11.78 -4.31 6.58
CA ILE A 409 11.06 -3.10 7.02
C ILE A 409 10.88 -3.14 8.54
N SER A 410 10.42 -4.26 9.08
CA SER A 410 10.29 -4.44 10.53
C SER A 410 11.62 -4.24 11.26
N GLY A 411 12.72 -4.75 10.71
CA GLY A 411 14.06 -4.56 11.27
C GLY A 411 14.49 -3.10 11.30
N GLU A 412 14.15 -2.32 10.27
CA GLU A 412 14.50 -0.90 10.17
C GLU A 412 13.72 -0.03 11.16
N ILE A 413 12.43 -0.28 11.31
CA ILE A 413 11.57 0.48 12.23
C ILE A 413 11.67 0.00 13.68
N ALA A 414 12.30 -1.16 13.94
CA ALA A 414 12.35 -1.77 15.26
C ALA A 414 13.11 -0.92 16.26
N LYS A 415 12.50 -0.69 17.42
CA LYS A 415 13.13 0.07 18.53
C LYS A 415 13.95 -0.81 19.44
N THR A 416 14.96 -1.47 18.92
CA THR A 416 15.76 -2.47 19.66
C THR A 416 16.72 -1.90 20.70
N GLY A 417 17.15 -0.65 20.58
CA GLY A 417 18.25 -0.11 21.39
C GLY A 417 17.96 0.07 22.89
N ARG A 418 16.70 0.21 23.31
CA ARG A 418 16.36 0.46 24.74
C ARG A 418 16.07 -0.82 25.53
N ALA A 419 15.64 -1.89 24.89
CA ALA A 419 15.41 -3.17 25.56
C ALA A 419 16.73 -3.76 26.09
N ILE A 420 17.83 -3.59 25.37
CA ILE A 420 19.16 -4.08 25.75
C ILE A 420 19.61 -3.46 27.07
N GLN A 421 19.39 -2.17 27.30
CA GLN A 421 19.76 -1.51 28.54
C GLN A 421 18.97 -2.06 29.74
N GLY A 422 17.69 -2.33 29.58
CA GLY A 422 16.85 -2.94 30.61
C GLY A 422 17.27 -4.38 30.94
N VAL A 423 17.56 -5.19 29.92
CA VAL A 423 18.05 -6.57 30.10
C VAL A 423 19.39 -6.59 30.80
N PHE A 424 20.32 -5.70 30.38
CA PHE A 424 21.63 -5.60 31.00
C PHE A 424 21.54 -5.14 32.47
N PHE A 425 20.70 -4.17 32.76
CA PHE A 425 20.41 -3.77 34.14
C PHE A 425 19.84 -4.92 34.95
N GLY A 426 18.84 -5.64 34.43
CA GLY A 426 18.25 -6.82 35.06
C GLY A 426 19.31 -7.90 35.36
N LEU A 427 20.20 -8.16 34.42
CA LEU A 427 21.32 -9.09 34.61
C LEU A 427 22.25 -8.65 35.72
N ILE A 428 22.64 -7.40 35.76
CA ILE A 428 23.49 -6.83 36.83
C ILE A 428 22.81 -6.99 38.19
N VAL A 429 21.57 -6.59 38.29
CA VAL A 429 20.77 -6.71 39.55
C VAL A 429 20.66 -8.16 39.99
N PHE A 430 20.44 -9.07 39.04
CA PHE A 430 20.38 -10.51 39.34
C PHE A 430 21.74 -11.05 39.85
N LEU A 431 22.85 -10.69 39.21
CA LEU A 431 24.17 -11.11 39.63
C LEU A 431 24.52 -10.56 41.03
N LEU A 432 24.22 -9.27 41.27
CA LEU A 432 24.42 -8.68 42.60
C LEU A 432 23.55 -9.38 43.65
N TYR A 433 22.29 -9.64 43.34
CA TYR A 433 21.42 -10.41 44.22
C TYR A 433 21.99 -11.79 44.55
N TRP A 434 22.43 -12.54 43.54
CA TRP A 434 23.02 -13.88 43.71
C TRP A 434 24.25 -13.87 44.59
N ILE A 435 25.15 -12.88 44.41
CA ILE A 435 26.35 -12.77 45.20
C ILE A 435 26.05 -12.36 46.65
N ILE A 436 25.18 -11.37 46.83
CA ILE A 436 24.90 -10.79 48.16
C ILE A 436 23.96 -11.68 48.97
N ALA A 437 22.90 -12.16 48.40
CA ALA A 437 21.94 -13.03 49.08
C ALA A 437 22.44 -14.44 49.36
N GLY A 438 23.32 -14.94 48.48
CA GLY A 438 23.93 -16.26 48.60
C GLY A 438 25.23 -16.23 49.44
N PRO A 439 26.39 -16.40 48.78
CA PRO A 439 27.67 -16.61 49.50
C PRO A 439 28.08 -15.38 50.34
N GLY A 440 27.85 -14.16 49.87
CA GLY A 440 28.22 -12.95 50.59
C GLY A 440 27.42 -12.75 51.87
N GLY A 441 26.12 -12.89 51.81
CA GLY A 441 25.26 -12.77 53.00
C GLY A 441 25.53 -13.82 54.05
N PHE A 442 25.74 -15.07 53.61
CA PHE A 442 26.11 -16.13 54.52
C PHE A 442 27.49 -15.86 55.19
N ALA A 443 28.50 -15.45 54.45
CA ALA A 443 29.81 -15.09 54.97
C ALA A 443 29.75 -13.95 55.99
N LEU A 444 28.95 -12.91 55.70
CA LEU A 444 28.74 -11.76 56.56
C LEU A 444 28.05 -12.17 57.88
N LEU A 445 27.02 -12.94 57.86
CA LEU A 445 26.28 -13.43 59.03
C LEU A 445 27.12 -14.36 59.86
N LYS A 446 27.96 -15.21 59.25
CA LYS A 446 28.91 -16.08 59.93
C LYS A 446 29.95 -15.26 60.67
N LYS A 447 30.44 -14.13 60.13
CA LYS A 447 31.36 -13.23 60.82
C LYS A 447 30.77 -12.61 62.08
N PHE A 448 29.46 -12.36 62.12
CA PHE A 448 28.76 -11.82 63.30
C PHE A 448 28.18 -12.90 64.21
N THR A 449 28.54 -14.15 64.05
CA THR A 449 28.10 -15.32 64.85
C THR A 449 26.56 -15.49 64.90
N LYS A 450 25.85 -14.97 63.98
CA LYS A 450 24.39 -15.01 63.88
C LYS A 450 23.87 -15.90 62.74
N SER A 451 24.58 -16.94 62.40
CA SER A 451 24.22 -17.88 61.33
C SER A 451 22.82 -18.50 61.42
N GLN A 452 22.32 -18.62 62.63
CA GLN A 452 20.95 -19.13 62.89
C GLN A 452 19.84 -18.25 62.29
N HIS A 453 20.12 -16.97 62.00
CA HIS A 453 19.18 -16.03 61.41
C HIS A 453 19.45 -15.76 59.93
N ALA A 454 20.20 -16.62 59.23
CA ALA A 454 20.51 -16.45 57.83
C ALA A 454 19.26 -16.35 56.94
N TRP A 455 18.22 -17.11 57.30
CA TRP A 455 16.97 -17.06 56.55
C TRP A 455 16.23 -15.70 56.63
N VAL A 456 16.32 -14.98 57.79
CA VAL A 456 15.74 -13.64 57.93
C VAL A 456 16.52 -12.66 57.06
N GLY A 457 17.85 -12.76 57.05
CA GLY A 457 18.69 -11.97 56.14
C GLY A 457 18.38 -12.22 54.68
N PHE A 458 18.09 -13.46 54.28
CA PHE A 458 17.70 -13.82 52.91
C PHE A 458 16.35 -13.20 52.52
N VAL A 459 15.32 -13.30 53.39
CA VAL A 459 14.00 -12.67 53.14
C VAL A 459 14.13 -11.14 53.02
N LEU A 460 14.91 -10.52 53.91
CA LEU A 460 15.17 -9.08 53.82
C LEU A 460 15.81 -8.70 52.49
N MET A 461 16.83 -9.47 52.06
CA MET A 461 17.53 -9.23 50.79
C MET A 461 16.58 -9.40 49.59
N ILE A 462 15.76 -10.45 49.55
CA ILE A 462 14.71 -10.59 48.53
C ILE A 462 13.88 -9.32 48.45
N SER A 463 13.35 -8.85 49.58
CA SER A 463 12.47 -7.69 49.64
C SER A 463 13.17 -6.41 49.14
N VAL A 464 14.45 -6.20 49.53
CA VAL A 464 15.25 -5.05 49.11
C VAL A 464 15.54 -5.11 47.60
N PHE A 465 15.96 -6.26 47.09
CA PHE A 465 16.27 -6.40 45.67
C PHE A 465 15.02 -6.35 44.80
N THR A 466 13.91 -6.87 45.29
CA THR A 466 12.60 -6.73 44.59
C THR A 466 12.19 -5.26 44.51
N ALA A 467 12.27 -4.54 45.61
CA ALA A 467 11.99 -3.10 45.60
C ALA A 467 12.95 -2.31 44.69
N PHE A 468 14.26 -2.67 44.74
CA PHE A 468 15.27 -2.04 43.89
C PHE A 468 15.08 -2.36 42.40
N SER A 469 14.73 -3.61 42.07
CA SER A 469 14.40 -4.02 40.70
C SER A 469 13.16 -3.30 40.19
N TRP A 470 12.12 -3.21 41.04
CA TRP A 470 10.88 -2.52 40.68
C TRP A 470 11.13 -1.01 40.47
N LEU A 471 11.89 -0.38 41.34
CA LEU A 471 12.26 1.03 41.21
C LEU A 471 13.11 1.27 39.96
N GLY A 472 14.11 0.45 39.76
CA GLY A 472 14.98 0.52 38.56
C GLY A 472 14.19 0.30 37.26
N ALA A 473 13.33 -0.69 37.20
CA ALA A 473 12.44 -0.92 36.07
C ALA A 473 11.52 0.28 35.82
N SER A 474 10.97 0.89 36.88
CA SER A 474 10.09 2.07 36.75
C SER A 474 10.85 3.33 36.28
N LEU A 475 12.13 3.49 36.62
CA LEU A 475 12.98 4.59 36.18
C LEU A 475 13.47 4.42 34.74
N LEU A 476 13.76 3.18 34.34
CA LEU A 476 14.23 2.87 32.99
C LEU A 476 13.10 2.77 31.96
N ARG A 477 11.85 2.70 32.43
CA ARG A 477 10.68 2.60 31.56
C ARG A 477 10.54 3.87 30.71
N PRO A 478 10.40 3.75 29.37
CA PRO A 478 10.09 4.89 28.52
C PRO A 478 8.78 5.54 28.97
N LYS A 479 8.81 6.87 29.14
CA LYS A 479 7.60 7.63 29.54
C LYS A 479 6.99 8.40 28.40
N GLN A 480 7.72 8.54 27.30
CA GLN A 480 7.30 9.31 26.15
C GLN A 480 6.80 8.38 25.04
N VAL A 481 5.67 8.76 24.48
CA VAL A 481 5.16 8.19 23.25
C VAL A 481 5.99 8.74 22.09
N ASN A 482 6.57 7.89 21.29
CA ASN A 482 7.29 8.27 20.08
C ASN A 482 7.16 7.18 19.02
N SER A 483 7.38 7.55 17.77
CA SER A 483 7.34 6.61 16.65
C SER A 483 8.66 6.60 15.88
N THR A 484 8.97 5.43 15.32
CA THR A 484 9.98 5.28 14.27
C THR A 484 9.27 4.82 13.02
N HIS A 485 9.59 5.40 11.87
CA HIS A 485 8.90 5.11 10.64
C HIS A 485 9.84 4.87 9.47
N LEU A 486 9.32 4.17 8.47
CA LEU A 486 9.82 4.07 7.12
C LEU A 486 8.68 4.47 6.19
N THR A 487 8.86 5.52 5.38
CA THR A 487 7.77 6.10 4.61
C THR A 487 8.13 6.24 3.14
N LEU A 488 7.20 5.86 2.27
CA LEU A 488 7.17 6.28 0.88
C LEU A 488 6.29 7.52 0.78
N PHE A 489 6.80 8.60 0.25
CA PHE A 489 6.05 9.85 0.07
C PHE A 489 6.13 10.31 -1.37
N GLU A 490 4.99 10.57 -2.00
CA GLU A 490 4.89 10.91 -3.41
C GLU A 490 3.99 12.11 -3.62
N GLN A 491 4.45 13.03 -4.45
CA GLN A 491 3.68 14.16 -4.95
C GLN A 491 3.90 14.34 -6.44
N VAL A 492 2.83 14.63 -7.15
CA VAL A 492 2.86 15.05 -8.56
C VAL A 492 2.72 16.56 -8.61
N TYR A 493 3.61 17.21 -9.34
CA TYR A 493 3.57 18.66 -9.53
C TYR A 493 2.25 19.09 -10.17
N GLY A 494 1.69 20.21 -9.71
CA GLY A 494 0.39 20.69 -10.14
C GLY A 494 -0.81 20.03 -9.44
N GLN A 495 -0.61 18.93 -8.73
CA GLN A 495 -1.69 18.26 -8.02
C GLN A 495 -1.79 18.73 -6.55
N PRO A 496 -3.01 18.98 -6.04
CA PRO A 496 -3.21 19.55 -4.71
C PRO A 496 -2.95 18.55 -3.57
N THR A 497 -2.89 17.26 -3.87
CA THR A 497 -2.78 16.20 -2.86
C THR A 497 -1.54 15.37 -3.07
N SER A 498 -0.92 14.98 -1.95
CA SER A 498 0.17 14.01 -1.89
C SER A 498 -0.33 12.69 -1.32
N ARG A 499 0.42 11.60 -1.53
CA ARG A 499 0.16 10.32 -0.90
C ARG A 499 1.37 9.81 -0.14
N ALA A 500 1.11 9.03 0.89
CA ALA A 500 2.16 8.35 1.65
C ALA A 500 1.74 6.95 2.06
N ARG A 501 2.69 6.03 2.05
CA ARG A 501 2.61 4.75 2.74
C ARG A 501 3.69 4.71 3.79
N SER A 502 3.30 4.54 5.04
CA SER A 502 4.22 4.55 6.17
C SER A 502 4.07 3.27 6.98
N TRP A 503 5.17 2.61 7.24
CA TRP A 503 5.29 1.58 8.25
C TRP A 503 5.85 2.22 9.50
N MET A 504 5.17 2.04 10.62
CA MET A 504 5.47 2.77 11.85
C MET A 504 5.50 1.83 13.04
N SER A 505 6.50 2.01 13.88
CA SER A 505 6.62 1.34 15.17
C SER A 505 6.37 2.37 16.27
N VAL A 506 5.25 2.23 17.00
CA VAL A 506 4.80 3.19 18.00
C VAL A 506 5.00 2.64 19.40
N MET A 507 5.75 3.36 20.21
CA MET A 507 5.92 3.02 21.62
C MET A 507 4.75 3.54 22.43
N LEU A 508 3.98 2.63 23.04
CA LEU A 508 2.81 2.92 23.88
C LEU A 508 3.14 2.57 25.35
N PRO A 509 3.63 3.53 26.17
CA PRO A 509 4.14 3.25 27.51
C PRO A 509 3.04 2.98 28.55
N SER A 510 1.77 3.26 28.23
CA SER A 510 0.62 3.06 29.12
C SER A 510 0.18 1.60 29.16
N TYR A 511 -0.56 1.25 30.21
CA TYR A 511 -1.39 0.03 30.25
C TYR A 511 -2.86 0.41 30.06
N GLY A 512 -3.59 -0.42 29.35
CA GLY A 512 -5.02 -0.23 29.10
C GLY A 512 -5.30 -0.10 27.61
N GLN A 513 -5.81 1.02 27.17
CA GLN A 513 -6.10 1.31 25.77
C GLN A 513 -5.55 2.69 25.42
N SER A 514 -5.07 2.83 24.18
CA SER A 514 -4.69 4.13 23.60
C SER A 514 -5.29 4.26 22.21
N GLU A 515 -5.73 5.46 21.88
CA GLU A 515 -6.21 5.80 20.54
C GLU A 515 -5.03 6.20 19.67
N VAL A 516 -4.84 5.49 18.57
CA VAL A 516 -3.85 5.84 17.52
C VAL A 516 -4.63 6.30 16.30
N ALA A 517 -4.34 7.50 15.81
CA ALA A 517 -5.11 8.10 14.73
C ALA A 517 -4.22 8.83 13.72
N LEU A 518 -4.64 8.78 12.45
CA LEU A 518 -4.14 9.63 11.38
C LEU A 518 -5.09 10.81 11.25
N ARG A 519 -4.57 12.03 11.35
CA ARG A 519 -5.37 13.24 11.18
C ARG A 519 -4.66 14.17 10.21
N ASP A 520 -5.42 14.91 9.43
CA ASP A 520 -4.86 16.03 8.70
C ASP A 520 -4.51 17.14 9.71
N ARG A 521 -3.38 17.79 9.53
CA ARG A 521 -2.93 18.90 10.40
C ARG A 521 -3.87 20.10 10.30
N ALA A 522 -4.48 20.32 9.14
CA ALA A 522 -5.46 21.37 8.95
C ALA A 522 -6.79 20.97 9.60
N ASP A 523 -7.10 21.53 10.77
CA ASP A 523 -8.42 21.39 11.42
C ASP A 523 -9.60 21.81 10.53
N ASN A 524 -9.32 22.48 9.41
CA ASN A 524 -10.27 23.00 8.44
C ASN A 524 -10.36 22.16 7.15
N ALA A 525 -9.66 21.00 7.05
CA ALA A 525 -9.84 20.14 5.89
C ALA A 525 -11.31 19.67 5.83
N PRO A 526 -11.96 19.80 4.68
CA PRO A 526 -13.35 19.36 4.55
C PRO A 526 -13.46 17.89 4.96
N VAL A 527 -14.54 17.56 5.67
CA VAL A 527 -14.84 16.19 6.18
C VAL A 527 -14.73 15.12 5.08
N SER A 528 -14.85 15.52 3.82
CA SER A 528 -14.66 14.67 2.65
C SER A 528 -13.26 14.05 2.55
N ASN A 529 -12.21 14.73 3.01
CA ASN A 529 -10.83 14.22 2.91
C ASN A 529 -10.46 13.26 4.05
N ARG A 530 -11.16 13.32 5.18
CA ARG A 530 -10.89 12.43 6.32
C ARG A 530 -11.14 10.95 6.05
N MET A 531 -11.91 10.62 5.01
CA MET A 531 -12.24 9.24 4.65
C MET A 531 -11.18 8.54 3.78
N ALA A 532 -10.06 9.20 3.48
CA ALA A 532 -9.03 8.66 2.60
C ALA A 532 -7.92 7.91 3.34
N ASN A 533 -7.83 8.02 4.66
CA ASN A 533 -6.71 7.49 5.43
C ASN A 533 -7.02 6.11 6.00
N LEU A 534 -6.07 5.20 5.85
CA LEU A 534 -6.16 3.84 6.38
C LEU A 534 -5.05 3.61 7.38
N LEU A 535 -5.42 3.31 8.60
CA LEU A 535 -4.51 2.84 9.64
C LEU A 535 -4.77 1.35 9.88
N THR A 536 -3.72 0.56 9.89
CA THR A 536 -3.82 -0.89 9.98
C THR A 536 -2.78 -1.39 10.97
N PRO A 537 -3.15 -2.23 11.94
CA PRO A 537 -2.17 -3.01 12.69
C PRO A 537 -1.37 -3.86 11.70
N TRP A 538 -0.04 -3.76 11.75
CA TRP A 538 0.80 -4.40 10.75
C TRP A 538 1.90 -5.23 11.41
N GLN A 539 2.19 -6.37 10.78
CA GLN A 539 3.37 -7.16 11.11
C GLN A 539 3.96 -7.76 9.84
N PRO A 540 5.27 -7.99 9.85
CA PRO A 540 5.94 -8.61 8.73
C PRO A 540 5.47 -10.06 8.55
N SER A 541 5.39 -10.48 7.30
CA SER A 541 5.27 -11.89 6.97
C SER A 541 6.56 -12.58 7.37
N THR A 542 6.54 -13.37 8.43
CA THR A 542 7.70 -14.19 8.83
C THR A 542 7.60 -15.56 8.18
N SER A 543 8.70 -16.06 7.62
CA SER A 543 8.78 -17.39 7.02
C SER A 543 8.64 -18.54 8.02
N SER A 544 8.87 -18.28 9.29
CA SER A 544 8.57 -19.17 10.39
C SER A 544 7.27 -18.70 11.04
N ALA A 545 6.18 -19.32 10.66
CA ALA A 545 4.94 -19.32 11.41
C ALA A 545 5.11 -19.97 12.78
N SER A 546 6.03 -19.52 13.61
CA SER A 546 5.77 -19.55 15.01
C SER A 546 4.61 -18.53 15.19
N ILE A 547 3.39 -19.03 15.15
CA ILE A 547 2.34 -18.44 15.93
C ILE A 547 3.01 -18.20 17.26
N VAL A 548 3.49 -16.97 17.46
CA VAL A 548 3.82 -16.53 18.81
C VAL A 548 2.49 -16.72 19.49
N SER A 549 2.36 -17.78 20.28
CA SER A 549 1.20 -18.00 21.11
C SER A 549 1.04 -16.68 21.83
N GLY A 550 0.00 -15.94 21.48
CA GLY A 550 -0.24 -14.60 22.01
C GLY A 550 -0.06 -14.64 23.53
N PHE A 551 0.24 -13.51 24.11
CA PHE A 551 0.17 -13.39 25.56
C PHE A 551 -1.15 -14.00 26.02
N PRO A 552 -1.19 -14.68 27.19
CA PRO A 552 -2.41 -15.36 27.65
C PRO A 552 -3.64 -14.47 27.75
N ASP A 553 -3.47 -13.16 27.66
CA ASP A 553 -4.54 -12.17 27.74
C ASP A 553 -4.82 -11.56 26.35
N ASN A 554 -5.40 -12.35 25.45
CA ASN A 554 -5.89 -11.83 24.16
C ASN A 554 -7.08 -10.92 24.41
N THR A 555 -7.04 -9.71 23.87
CA THR A 555 -8.12 -8.73 23.99
C THR A 555 -8.67 -8.37 22.62
N GLY A 556 -10.01 -8.27 22.52
CA GLY A 556 -10.64 -7.75 21.33
C GLY A 556 -10.60 -6.22 21.30
N TYR A 557 -10.36 -5.64 20.16
CA TYR A 557 -10.46 -4.20 19.93
C TYR A 557 -11.23 -3.89 18.66
N ARG A 558 -11.93 -2.76 18.65
CA ARG A 558 -12.85 -2.41 17.57
C ARG A 558 -12.22 -1.44 16.58
N ILE A 559 -12.50 -1.68 15.32
CA ILE A 559 -12.12 -0.81 14.19
C ILE A 559 -13.40 -0.49 13.43
N GLU A 560 -13.67 0.79 13.19
CA GLU A 560 -14.77 1.15 12.32
C GLU A 560 -14.41 0.78 10.87
N SER A 561 -15.14 -0.18 10.32
CA SER A 561 -14.87 -0.78 9.01
C SER A 561 -14.82 0.25 7.86
N ARG A 562 -15.59 1.34 7.96
CA ARG A 562 -15.67 2.38 6.91
C ARG A 562 -14.71 3.55 7.13
N SER A 563 -14.17 3.73 8.33
CA SER A 563 -13.34 4.86 8.75
C SER A 563 -12.23 4.40 9.69
N PRO A 564 -11.29 3.60 9.18
CA PRO A 564 -10.24 2.98 9.99
C PRO A 564 -9.07 3.93 10.31
N GLU A 565 -9.20 5.23 10.08
CA GLU A 565 -8.17 6.23 10.36
C GLU A 565 -7.85 6.42 11.85
N SER A 566 -8.69 5.92 12.74
CA SER A 566 -8.49 5.95 14.20
C SER A 566 -8.82 4.61 14.81
N ILE A 567 -7.88 4.06 15.59
CA ILE A 567 -8.00 2.75 16.21
C ILE A 567 -7.66 2.86 17.69
N ARG A 568 -8.50 2.28 18.54
CA ARG A 568 -8.19 2.08 19.96
C ARG A 568 -7.61 0.70 20.17
N VAL A 569 -6.31 0.67 20.46
CA VAL A 569 -5.57 -0.59 20.62
C VAL A 569 -5.29 -0.88 22.08
N PRO A 570 -5.30 -2.15 22.49
CA PRO A 570 -4.85 -2.55 23.81
C PRO A 570 -3.36 -2.29 23.96
N THR A 571 -2.96 -1.75 25.10
CA THR A 571 -1.58 -1.37 25.37
C THR A 571 -1.05 -2.13 26.58
N ARG A 572 0.14 -2.71 26.43
CA ARG A 572 0.84 -3.49 27.45
C ARG A 572 2.20 -2.89 27.82
N ALA A 573 2.34 -1.56 27.61
CA ALA A 573 3.63 -0.85 27.68
C ALA A 573 4.67 -1.40 26.70
N THR A 574 4.23 -1.77 25.54
CA THR A 574 5.03 -2.37 24.45
C THR A 574 4.99 -1.50 23.18
N VAL A 575 5.73 -1.91 22.21
CA VAL A 575 5.69 -1.33 20.86
C VAL A 575 4.58 -2.02 20.08
N LYS A 576 3.80 -1.24 19.32
CA LYS A 576 2.86 -1.75 18.32
C LYS A 576 3.22 -1.20 16.95
N ASP A 577 3.18 -2.07 15.95
CA ASP A 577 3.51 -1.71 14.58
C ASP A 577 2.23 -1.47 13.77
N PHE A 578 2.27 -0.44 12.94
CA PHE A 578 1.17 -0.04 12.09
C PHE A 578 1.64 0.21 10.66
N ARG A 579 0.74 -0.01 9.71
CA ARG A 579 0.85 0.52 8.35
C ARG A 579 -0.20 1.61 8.16
N ALA A 580 0.22 2.75 7.65
CA ALA A 580 -0.67 3.83 7.25
C ALA A 580 -0.60 4.02 5.73
N ASP A 581 -1.77 4.08 5.09
CA ASP A 581 -1.93 4.59 3.73
C ASP A 581 -2.64 5.94 3.85
N TRP A 582 -1.88 7.01 3.65
CA TRP A 582 -2.31 8.40 3.87
C TRP A 582 -2.41 9.17 2.56
N GLY A 583 -3.38 10.07 2.47
CA GLY A 583 -3.52 11.02 1.38
C GLY A 583 -4.07 12.33 1.89
N GLY A 584 -3.47 13.42 1.42
CA GLY A 584 -3.88 14.75 1.86
C GLY A 584 -2.93 15.86 1.39
N VAL A 585 -3.13 17.05 1.93
CA VAL A 585 -2.22 18.17 1.73
C VAL A 585 -1.09 18.03 2.75
N SER A 586 0.15 17.97 2.27
CA SER A 586 1.33 17.91 3.13
C SER A 586 1.82 19.31 3.48
N ASP A 587 2.32 19.47 4.71
CA ASP A 587 3.05 20.70 5.11
C ASP A 587 4.50 20.72 4.59
N TRP A 588 4.97 19.60 4.05
CA TRP A 588 6.29 19.53 3.45
C TRP A 588 6.28 20.21 2.09
N SER A 589 7.11 21.24 1.93
CA SER A 589 7.32 21.89 0.64
C SER A 589 8.21 21.03 -0.23
N MET A 590 7.56 20.30 -1.12
CA MET A 590 8.19 19.41 -2.10
C MET A 590 9.00 20.20 -3.12
N PRO A 591 9.89 19.54 -3.89
CA PRO A 591 10.55 20.18 -5.01
C PRO A 591 9.55 20.93 -5.90
N HIS A 592 9.93 22.09 -6.34
CA HIS A 592 9.16 22.93 -7.26
C HIS A 592 10.10 23.77 -8.13
N PRO A 593 9.67 24.18 -9.31
CA PRO A 593 10.43 25.13 -10.13
C PRO A 593 10.63 26.44 -9.38
N VAL A 594 11.80 27.03 -9.56
CA VAL A 594 12.14 28.32 -8.91
C VAL A 594 11.22 29.41 -9.46
N ILE A 595 10.74 30.25 -8.55
CA ILE A 595 9.87 31.38 -8.90
C ILE A 595 10.72 32.46 -9.55
N ASP A 596 10.39 32.85 -10.79
CA ASP A 596 10.99 34.01 -11.44
C ASP A 596 10.56 35.29 -10.68
N ALA A 597 11.54 35.94 -10.08
CA ALA A 597 11.30 37.14 -9.26
C ALA A 597 10.74 38.32 -10.06
N GLU A 598 10.97 38.36 -11.40
CA GLU A 598 10.46 39.42 -12.26
C GLU A 598 9.03 39.12 -12.74
N ALA A 599 8.74 37.86 -13.06
CA ALA A 599 7.42 37.45 -13.55
C ALA A 599 6.45 37.05 -12.42
N PHE A 600 6.92 36.85 -11.20
CA PHE A 600 6.13 36.27 -10.07
C PHE A 600 5.45 34.96 -10.45
N GLN A 601 6.05 34.18 -11.33
CA GLN A 601 5.57 32.88 -11.79
C GLN A 601 6.67 31.84 -11.65
N GLU A 602 6.27 30.57 -11.41
CA GLU A 602 7.20 29.45 -11.47
C GLU A 602 7.73 29.29 -12.91
N SER A 603 9.04 29.15 -13.04
CA SER A 603 9.66 28.87 -14.32
C SER A 603 9.34 27.44 -14.73
N ALA A 604 8.63 27.27 -15.83
CA ALA A 604 8.30 25.92 -16.32
C ALA A 604 9.58 25.14 -16.64
N LEU A 605 9.63 23.89 -16.24
CA LEU A 605 10.69 22.98 -16.67
C LEU A 605 10.45 22.58 -18.13
N GLU A 606 11.52 22.52 -18.91
CA GLU A 606 11.47 22.13 -20.31
C GLU A 606 12.26 20.85 -20.56
N LEU A 607 11.68 19.96 -21.34
CA LEU A 607 12.34 18.75 -21.80
C LEU A 607 12.83 18.95 -23.24
N ILE A 608 14.14 19.02 -23.40
CA ILE A 608 14.78 19.18 -24.70
C ILE A 608 15.59 17.92 -25.03
N GLY A 609 15.03 17.06 -25.88
CA GLY A 609 15.59 15.75 -26.14
C GLY A 609 15.59 14.84 -24.93
N THR A 610 16.72 14.64 -24.28
CA THR A 610 16.90 13.86 -23.05
C THR A 610 17.44 14.70 -21.90
N GLU A 611 17.48 16.02 -22.04
CA GLU A 611 17.94 16.96 -21.02
C GLU A 611 16.73 17.72 -20.46
N VAL A 612 16.72 17.96 -19.16
CA VAL A 612 15.74 18.82 -18.49
C VAL A 612 16.40 20.17 -18.22
N HIS A 613 15.75 21.23 -18.67
CA HIS A 613 16.16 22.60 -18.45
C HIS A 613 15.24 23.26 -17.42
N GLY A 614 15.82 24.11 -16.61
CA GLY A 614 15.15 24.84 -15.54
C GLY A 614 15.85 24.66 -14.19
N GLU A 615 15.32 25.32 -13.21
CA GLU A 615 15.85 25.33 -11.85
C GLU A 615 14.77 24.86 -10.87
N ILE A 616 15.19 24.05 -9.90
CA ILE A 616 14.30 23.54 -8.86
C ILE A 616 14.88 23.82 -7.46
N GLU A 617 14.00 24.01 -6.50
CA GLU A 617 14.34 24.11 -5.10
C GLU A 617 13.31 23.33 -4.26
N HIS A 618 13.63 23.07 -2.99
CA HIS A 618 12.70 22.49 -2.03
C HIS A 618 12.88 23.11 -0.63
N ALA A 619 11.83 23.01 0.21
CA ALA A 619 11.91 23.38 1.62
C ALA A 619 11.43 22.21 2.51
N LEU A 620 11.92 21.00 2.23
CA LEU A 620 11.74 19.82 3.08
C LEU A 620 12.43 20.01 4.42
N PRO A 621 12.04 19.30 5.48
CA PRO A 621 12.60 19.48 6.83
C PRO A 621 14.05 19.01 6.98
N GLY A 622 14.71 18.60 5.92
CA GLY A 622 16.11 18.16 5.91
C GLY A 622 16.66 17.99 4.50
N GLU A 623 17.93 17.60 4.45
CA GLU A 623 18.66 17.33 3.21
C GLU A 623 18.17 16.04 2.55
N LEU A 624 17.97 16.06 1.25
CA LEU A 624 17.70 14.87 0.43
C LEU A 624 19.02 14.22 0.02
N LYS A 625 19.24 12.99 0.47
CA LYS A 625 20.40 12.16 0.14
C LYS A 625 20.04 11.11 -0.91
N ASP A 626 21.06 10.50 -1.47
CA ASP A 626 20.91 9.39 -2.44
C ASP A 626 19.94 9.74 -3.57
N LEU A 627 20.16 10.91 -4.18
CA LEU A 627 19.29 11.41 -5.23
C LEU A 627 19.30 10.51 -6.45
N VAL A 628 18.12 10.31 -7.01
CA VAL A 628 17.89 9.60 -8.26
C VAL A 628 17.04 10.48 -9.18
N PHE A 629 17.55 10.77 -10.35
CA PHE A 629 16.81 11.47 -11.40
C PHE A 629 16.38 10.48 -12.49
N ILE A 630 15.11 10.57 -12.89
CA ILE A 630 14.56 9.75 -13.96
C ILE A 630 13.92 10.69 -14.97
N ILE A 631 14.37 10.63 -16.21
CA ILE A 631 13.72 11.31 -17.32
C ILE A 631 13.04 10.29 -18.22
N VAL A 632 11.76 10.49 -18.44
CA VAL A 632 11.00 9.80 -19.46
C VAL A 632 10.77 10.79 -20.59
N SER A 633 11.53 10.66 -21.68
CA SER A 633 11.53 11.65 -22.77
C SER A 633 10.38 11.48 -23.76
N GLN A 634 9.91 10.25 -23.94
CA GLN A 634 8.78 9.93 -24.81
C GLN A 634 8.09 8.67 -24.31
N GLN A 635 6.86 8.44 -24.78
CA GLN A 635 6.20 7.16 -24.61
C GLN A 635 7.07 6.06 -25.24
N THR A 636 7.36 5.01 -24.49
CA THR A 636 8.16 3.89 -24.96
C THR A 636 7.36 3.09 -26.01
N PRO A 637 7.72 3.05 -27.29
CA PRO A 637 7.11 2.11 -28.20
C PRO A 637 7.49 0.70 -27.75
N ILE A 638 6.50 -0.18 -27.76
CA ILE A 638 6.75 -1.60 -27.58
C ILE A 638 7.29 -2.07 -28.93
N ARG A 639 8.52 -2.54 -28.96
CA ARG A 639 9.07 -3.22 -30.13
C ARG A 639 8.90 -4.72 -29.94
N PRO A 640 8.56 -5.44 -31.02
CA PRO A 640 8.64 -6.89 -31.02
C PRO A 640 10.08 -7.32 -30.72
N ILE A 641 10.22 -8.35 -29.90
CA ILE A 641 11.52 -8.94 -29.61
C ILE A 641 11.95 -9.74 -30.83
N GLY A 642 12.48 -9.05 -31.83
CA GLY A 642 13.20 -9.61 -32.96
C GLY A 642 14.69 -9.62 -32.65
N GLN A 643 15.26 -10.79 -32.57
CA GLN A 643 16.70 -11.10 -32.70
C GLN A 643 17.66 -9.93 -32.42
N GLY A 644 18.19 -9.81 -31.22
CA GLY A 644 19.40 -9.03 -30.97
C GLY A 644 19.28 -7.77 -30.16
N LEU A 645 18.09 -7.36 -29.71
CA LEU A 645 17.84 -6.02 -29.16
C LEU A 645 17.60 -5.99 -27.65
N GLY A 646 18.60 -6.36 -26.86
CA GLY A 646 18.56 -6.22 -25.40
C GLY A 646 18.41 -4.80 -24.87
N ASN A 647 18.61 -3.76 -25.68
CA ASN A 647 18.78 -2.38 -25.20
C ASN A 647 17.74 -1.36 -25.69
N SER A 648 16.85 -1.68 -26.61
CA SER A 648 16.05 -0.64 -27.27
C SER A 648 14.85 -0.11 -26.50
N MET A 649 14.33 -0.82 -25.49
CA MET A 649 13.25 -0.29 -24.65
C MET A 649 13.74 0.69 -23.57
N ILE A 650 14.99 0.61 -23.19
CA ILE A 650 15.62 1.47 -22.16
C ILE A 650 16.01 2.85 -22.73
N SER A 651 16.01 3.03 -24.04
CA SER A 651 16.57 4.21 -24.68
C SER A 651 15.82 5.53 -24.42
N ARG A 652 14.60 5.48 -23.90
CA ARG A 652 13.76 6.66 -23.63
C ARG A 652 13.54 6.97 -22.16
N VAL A 653 13.92 6.08 -21.29
CA VAL A 653 13.97 6.30 -19.84
C VAL A 653 15.43 6.40 -19.45
N THR A 654 15.85 7.56 -19.01
CA THR A 654 17.21 7.80 -18.52
C THR A 654 17.16 7.95 -17.01
N THR A 655 18.00 7.20 -16.30
CA THR A 655 18.10 7.27 -14.83
C THR A 655 19.56 7.41 -14.45
N TRP A 656 19.83 8.26 -13.48
CA TRP A 656 21.15 8.42 -12.89
C TRP A 656 21.07 9.00 -11.49
N SER A 657 22.15 8.85 -10.74
CA SER A 657 22.33 9.53 -9.46
C SER A 657 23.22 10.75 -9.67
N PRO A 658 22.70 11.98 -9.57
CA PRO A 658 23.52 13.17 -9.72
C PRO A 658 24.50 13.29 -8.55
N LEU A 659 25.75 13.66 -8.87
CA LEU A 659 26.72 14.00 -7.86
C LEU A 659 26.50 15.47 -7.46
N VAL A 660 25.70 15.66 -6.41
CA VAL A 660 25.49 16.99 -5.82
C VAL A 660 26.68 17.33 -4.91
N PRO A 661 27.29 18.52 -5.05
CA PRO A 661 28.35 18.95 -4.15
C PRO A 661 27.86 18.91 -2.68
N GLY A 662 28.63 18.26 -1.81
CA GLY A 662 28.20 18.10 -0.41
C GLY A 662 27.52 16.77 -0.07
N GLY A 663 27.12 15.98 -1.07
CA GLY A 663 26.57 14.64 -0.89
C GLY A 663 25.04 14.57 -0.79
N GLY A 664 24.36 15.71 -0.75
CA GLY A 664 22.90 15.79 -0.68
C GLY A 664 22.39 17.16 -1.13
N TRP A 665 21.10 17.27 -1.35
CA TRP A 665 20.41 18.48 -1.75
C TRP A 665 19.73 19.12 -0.54
N GLY A 666 20.22 20.29 -0.13
CA GLY A 666 19.76 21.03 1.05
C GLY A 666 18.48 21.82 0.80
N PRO A 667 17.66 22.09 1.85
CA PRO A 667 16.50 22.96 1.73
C PRO A 667 16.89 24.38 1.34
N GLY A 668 16.19 24.97 0.36
CA GLY A 668 16.46 26.29 -0.21
C GLY A 668 17.68 26.33 -1.15
N GLU A 669 18.31 25.19 -1.41
CA GLU A 669 19.38 25.10 -2.40
C GLU A 669 18.77 24.95 -3.80
N VAL A 670 19.17 25.83 -4.71
CA VAL A 670 18.71 25.81 -6.11
C VAL A 670 19.57 24.86 -6.92
N LEU A 671 18.95 23.89 -7.57
CA LEU A 671 19.60 23.02 -8.55
C LEU A 671 19.25 23.45 -9.99
N ASN A 672 20.27 23.79 -10.75
CA ASN A 672 20.12 24.01 -12.19
C ASN A 672 20.16 22.65 -12.89
N LEU A 673 19.03 22.20 -13.39
CA LEU A 673 18.88 20.85 -13.92
C LEU A 673 19.72 20.58 -15.14
N ARG A 674 20.01 21.59 -15.93
CA ARG A 674 20.87 21.44 -17.12
C ARG A 674 22.27 20.94 -16.75
N ASP A 675 22.84 21.39 -15.62
CA ASP A 675 24.18 21.01 -15.20
C ASP A 675 24.23 19.52 -14.80
N TYR A 676 23.11 19.00 -14.29
CA TYR A 676 23.01 17.61 -13.84
C TYR A 676 22.44 16.66 -14.91
N THR A 677 21.70 17.17 -15.90
CA THR A 677 21.06 16.33 -16.92
C THR A 677 21.84 16.28 -18.23
N ARG A 678 22.77 17.21 -18.44
CA ARG A 678 23.69 17.21 -19.59
C ARG A 678 24.82 16.21 -19.38
N ILE A 679 24.60 14.97 -19.69
CA ILE A 679 25.58 13.91 -19.52
C ILE A 679 26.32 13.67 -20.84
N SER A 680 27.66 13.66 -20.83
CA SER A 680 28.46 13.25 -21.99
C SER A 680 28.15 11.79 -22.33
N GLU A 681 28.28 11.43 -23.62
CA GLU A 681 28.01 10.04 -24.06
C GLU A 681 28.89 9.01 -23.31
N GLU A 682 30.12 9.36 -22.97
CA GLU A 682 31.04 8.51 -22.19
C GLU A 682 30.53 8.28 -20.75
N THR A 683 30.08 9.34 -20.08
CA THR A 683 29.52 9.25 -18.72
C THR A 683 28.16 8.55 -18.75
N ARG A 684 27.36 8.74 -19.82
CA ARG A 684 26.08 8.06 -20.00
C ARG A 684 26.25 6.54 -20.13
N ASN A 685 27.28 6.07 -20.78
CA ASN A 685 27.53 4.64 -20.95
C ASN A 685 28.14 3.97 -19.71
N SER A 686 28.98 4.67 -18.96
CA SER A 686 29.59 4.17 -17.73
C SER A 686 28.64 4.25 -16.53
N SER A 687 27.90 5.35 -16.37
CA SER A 687 27.02 5.52 -15.22
C SER A 687 25.70 4.74 -15.32
N LYS A 688 25.20 4.48 -16.53
CA LYS A 688 23.98 3.66 -16.71
C LYS A 688 24.16 2.22 -16.25
N GLY A 689 25.31 1.62 -16.56
CA GLY A 689 25.63 0.27 -16.10
C GLY A 689 25.78 0.24 -14.58
N ASP A 690 26.52 1.17 -14.01
CA ASP A 690 26.88 1.16 -12.62
C ASP A 690 25.73 1.53 -11.68
N PHE A 691 24.87 2.51 -12.05
CA PHE A 691 23.74 2.88 -11.21
C PHE A 691 22.71 1.76 -11.12
N PHE A 692 22.24 1.25 -12.23
CA PHE A 692 21.26 0.15 -12.23
C PHE A 692 21.83 -1.10 -11.61
N THR A 693 23.05 -1.47 -11.99
CA THR A 693 23.73 -2.65 -11.44
C THR A 693 23.92 -2.47 -9.94
N SER A 694 24.42 -1.33 -9.48
CA SER A 694 24.70 -1.13 -8.06
C SER A 694 23.44 -1.01 -7.18
N VAL A 695 22.43 -0.29 -7.61
CA VAL A 695 21.16 -0.19 -6.84
C VAL A 695 20.39 -1.50 -6.88
N ILE A 696 20.36 -2.16 -8.04
CA ILE A 696 19.64 -3.42 -8.17
C ILE A 696 20.40 -4.54 -7.50
N GLU A 697 21.69 -4.65 -7.69
CA GLU A 697 22.51 -5.65 -7.02
C GLU A 697 22.47 -5.44 -5.52
N ARG A 698 22.66 -4.24 -5.01
CA ARG A 698 22.51 -3.94 -3.58
C ARG A 698 21.10 -4.21 -3.08
N GLY A 699 20.09 -3.77 -3.81
CA GLY A 699 18.70 -3.98 -3.45
C GLY A 699 18.22 -5.42 -3.60
N VAL A 700 18.82 -6.23 -4.47
CA VAL A 700 18.41 -7.60 -4.80
C VAL A 700 19.35 -8.65 -4.25
N ASP A 701 20.67 -8.43 -4.28
CA ASP A 701 21.66 -9.39 -3.74
C ASP A 701 21.63 -9.48 -2.24
N SER A 702 21.17 -8.45 -1.56
CA SER A 702 20.88 -8.50 -0.13
C SER A 702 19.76 -9.47 0.24
N LEU A 703 19.07 -10.05 -0.72
CA LEU A 703 18.10 -11.16 -0.55
C LEU A 703 18.76 -12.53 -0.47
N SER A 704 20.06 -12.65 -0.73
CA SER A 704 20.74 -13.91 -0.49
C SER A 704 20.83 -14.16 1.03
N ILE A 705 20.44 -15.34 1.46
CA ILE A 705 20.41 -15.78 2.87
C ILE A 705 21.79 -15.61 3.58
N GLN A 706 22.85 -15.34 2.85
CA GLN A 706 24.23 -15.24 3.35
C GLN A 706 24.95 -13.93 2.99
N GLY A 707 24.29 -12.98 2.32
CA GLY A 707 24.93 -11.70 1.93
C GLY A 707 24.82 -10.61 2.99
N PRO A 708 25.64 -9.54 2.92
CA PRO A 708 25.49 -8.38 3.78
C PRO A 708 24.08 -7.79 3.57
N LYS A 709 23.41 -7.47 4.68
CA LYS A 709 22.09 -6.85 4.67
C LYS A 709 22.19 -5.52 3.92
N GLY A 710 21.68 -5.44 2.70
CA GLY A 710 21.58 -4.19 1.96
C GLY A 710 20.63 -3.21 2.66
N ASP A 711 20.79 -1.93 2.40
CA ASP A 711 19.90 -0.91 2.94
C ASP A 711 18.47 -1.15 2.44
N VAL A 712 17.50 -1.06 3.34
CA VAL A 712 16.06 -1.16 3.02
C VAL A 712 15.66 -0.09 1.99
N MET A 713 16.29 1.09 2.02
CA MET A 713 16.00 2.17 1.07
C MET A 713 16.41 1.80 -0.35
N ASP A 714 17.57 1.18 -0.56
CA ASP A 714 18.00 0.69 -1.87
C ASP A 714 16.96 -0.32 -2.44
N ARG A 715 16.39 -1.16 -1.59
CA ARG A 715 15.34 -2.11 -2.00
C ARG A 715 14.04 -1.42 -2.37
N LEU A 716 13.67 -0.38 -1.64
CA LEU A 716 12.47 0.41 -1.97
C LEU A 716 12.64 1.13 -3.29
N VAL A 717 13.81 1.73 -3.54
CA VAL A 717 14.14 2.35 -4.83
C VAL A 717 14.09 1.32 -5.95
N ALA A 718 14.73 0.16 -5.78
CA ALA A 718 14.70 -0.91 -6.75
C ALA A 718 13.26 -1.41 -7.02
N ALA A 719 12.45 -1.59 -5.97
CA ALA A 719 11.06 -2.02 -6.12
C ALA A 719 10.21 -1.01 -6.89
N ARG A 720 10.46 0.28 -6.75
CA ARG A 720 9.77 1.32 -7.52
C ARG A 720 10.20 1.35 -8.99
N LEU A 721 11.43 0.99 -9.30
CA LEU A 721 12.01 1.00 -10.63
C LEU A 721 11.84 -0.32 -11.39
N ILE A 722 11.33 -1.36 -10.75
CA ILE A 722 11.32 -2.73 -11.30
C ILE A 722 10.54 -2.84 -12.62
N SER A 723 9.59 -1.94 -12.86
CA SER A 723 8.87 -1.84 -14.13
C SER A 723 9.76 -1.51 -15.33
N GLN A 724 10.97 -0.98 -15.11
CA GLN A 724 11.96 -0.72 -16.16
C GLN A 724 12.77 -1.96 -16.53
N PHE A 725 12.82 -2.95 -15.63
CA PHE A 725 13.66 -4.10 -15.87
C PHE A 725 13.00 -5.00 -16.89
N GLN A 726 13.74 -5.33 -17.90
CA GLN A 726 13.34 -6.38 -18.83
C GLN A 726 13.22 -7.69 -18.06
N PRO A 727 12.22 -8.52 -18.37
CA PRO A 727 12.23 -9.89 -17.93
C PRO A 727 13.54 -10.53 -18.37
N PRO A 728 14.14 -11.41 -17.56
CA PRO A 728 15.39 -12.03 -17.95
C PRO A 728 15.18 -12.91 -19.16
N ARG A 729 16.11 -12.85 -20.07
CA ARG A 729 16.24 -13.90 -21.08
C ARG A 729 16.68 -15.18 -20.39
N PHE A 730 16.08 -16.28 -20.79
CA PHE A 730 16.54 -17.62 -20.42
C PHE A 730 18.03 -17.78 -20.72
N GLY A 731 18.82 -18.29 -19.81
CA GLY A 731 20.25 -18.46 -19.93
C GLY A 731 21.09 -17.52 -19.07
N MET A 732 20.52 -16.44 -18.51
CA MET A 732 21.20 -15.56 -17.54
C MET A 732 20.62 -15.71 -16.13
N LEU A 733 19.95 -16.79 -15.83
CA LEU A 733 19.16 -17.00 -14.61
C LEU A 733 19.98 -17.45 -13.38
N THR A 734 21.24 -17.19 -13.36
CA THR A 734 21.95 -17.14 -12.08
C THR A 734 21.47 -15.99 -11.19
N ASP A 735 20.66 -15.09 -11.76
CA ASP A 735 20.16 -13.91 -11.09
C ASP A 735 18.72 -14.10 -10.53
N PRO A 736 18.44 -13.62 -9.35
CA PRO A 736 17.15 -13.82 -8.67
C PRO A 736 16.04 -12.94 -9.24
N VAL A 737 15.64 -13.17 -10.48
CA VAL A 737 14.62 -12.38 -11.19
C VAL A 737 13.23 -12.58 -10.61
N GLY A 738 12.91 -13.78 -10.16
CA GLY A 738 11.67 -14.02 -9.45
C GLY A 738 11.52 -13.12 -8.23
N ASN A 739 12.64 -12.81 -7.57
CA ASN A 739 12.66 -11.87 -6.45
C ASN A 739 12.38 -10.42 -6.89
N LYS A 740 12.91 -9.98 -8.04
CA LYS A 740 12.68 -8.63 -8.58
C LYS A 740 11.19 -8.37 -8.85
N LEU A 741 10.53 -9.31 -9.49
CA LEU A 741 9.08 -9.22 -9.74
C LEU A 741 8.25 -9.28 -8.46
N ALA A 742 8.65 -10.11 -7.52
CA ALA A 742 8.00 -10.22 -6.23
C ALA A 742 8.07 -8.91 -5.42
N HIS A 743 9.20 -8.20 -5.47
CA HIS A 743 9.38 -6.90 -4.80
C HIS A 743 8.46 -5.83 -5.35
N ARG A 744 8.34 -5.71 -6.67
CA ARG A 744 7.41 -4.77 -7.31
C ARG A 744 6.00 -4.95 -6.76
N ARG A 745 5.58 -6.18 -6.60
CA ARG A 745 4.21 -6.52 -6.23
C ARG A 745 3.91 -6.35 -4.75
N GLN A 746 4.91 -6.32 -3.91
CA GLN A 746 4.74 -5.93 -2.50
C GLN A 746 4.45 -4.43 -2.33
N LEU A 747 4.83 -3.63 -3.34
CA LEU A 747 4.56 -2.20 -3.39
C LEU A 747 3.42 -1.84 -4.36
N HIS A 748 2.34 -2.62 -4.40
CA HIS A 748 1.21 -2.39 -5.29
C HIS A 748 0.79 -0.93 -5.37
N GLY A 749 0.60 -0.45 -6.61
CA GLY A 749 0.23 0.92 -6.89
C GLY A 749 1.31 1.95 -6.57
N TRP A 750 2.50 1.54 -6.12
CA TRP A 750 3.63 2.40 -5.79
C TRP A 750 4.80 2.30 -6.77
N ASP A 751 4.78 1.33 -7.68
CA ASP A 751 5.76 1.27 -8.77
C ASP A 751 5.53 2.42 -9.78
N LEU A 752 6.63 2.79 -10.47
CA LEU A 752 6.61 3.92 -11.40
C LEU A 752 6.18 3.53 -12.82
N GLY A 753 5.76 2.30 -13.07
CA GLY A 753 5.47 1.78 -14.41
C GLY A 753 4.48 2.63 -15.20
N LYS A 754 3.41 3.07 -14.55
CA LYS A 754 2.40 3.93 -15.18
C LYS A 754 2.97 5.28 -15.63
N TRP A 755 3.97 5.81 -14.93
CA TRP A 755 4.61 7.08 -15.27
C TRP A 755 5.54 6.97 -16.46
N PHE A 756 6.01 5.76 -16.80
CA PHE A 756 6.84 5.53 -17.98
C PHE A 756 6.06 5.49 -19.30
N THR A 757 4.75 5.63 -19.24
CA THR A 757 3.87 5.69 -20.40
C THR A 757 3.68 7.10 -20.94
N GLN A 758 4.27 8.11 -20.31
CA GLN A 758 4.18 9.50 -20.71
C GLN A 758 5.46 10.27 -20.34
N PRO A 759 5.78 11.39 -21.01
CA PRO A 759 6.92 12.21 -20.65
C PRO A 759 6.79 12.77 -19.24
N CYS A 760 7.84 12.61 -18.44
CA CYS A 760 7.91 13.17 -17.11
C CYS A 760 9.35 13.22 -16.59
N PHE A 761 9.58 14.04 -15.60
CA PHE A 761 10.80 14.06 -14.81
C PHE A 761 10.48 13.63 -13.37
N ILE A 762 11.24 12.70 -12.85
CA ILE A 762 11.02 12.16 -11.50
C ILE A 762 12.30 12.34 -10.69
N VAL A 763 12.13 12.95 -9.52
CA VAL A 763 13.18 13.08 -8.51
C VAL A 763 12.85 12.15 -7.35
N MET A 764 13.79 11.30 -6.97
CA MET A 764 13.71 10.52 -5.74
C MET A 764 14.90 10.83 -4.85
N GLY A 765 14.68 10.86 -3.55
CA GLY A 765 15.74 11.08 -2.56
C GLY A 765 15.32 10.60 -1.19
N VAL A 766 16.29 10.30 -0.34
CA VAL A 766 16.07 9.83 1.03
C VAL A 766 16.22 11.00 1.99
N LEU A 767 15.19 11.26 2.77
CA LEU A 767 15.19 12.18 3.89
C LEU A 767 15.26 11.38 5.18
N GLU A 768 16.23 11.65 6.03
CA GLU A 768 16.42 10.97 7.31
C GLU A 768 16.27 11.93 8.49
N VAL A 769 15.45 11.56 9.44
CA VAL A 769 15.28 12.29 10.71
C VAL A 769 15.75 11.41 11.86
N ASP A 770 16.87 11.75 12.43
CA ASP A 770 17.44 11.02 13.56
C ASP A 770 16.55 11.07 14.81
N ALA A 771 16.64 10.05 15.65
CA ALA A 771 15.89 9.96 16.91
C ALA A 771 16.17 11.12 17.88
N LYS A 772 17.33 11.81 17.77
CA LYS A 772 17.67 12.98 18.56
C LYS A 772 16.92 14.23 18.11
N ASN A 773 16.61 14.28 16.83
CA ASN A 773 15.91 15.39 16.17
C ASN A 773 14.43 15.04 15.92
N ALA A 774 13.92 13.99 16.58
CA ALA A 774 12.53 13.58 16.45
C ALA A 774 11.60 14.77 16.78
N SER A 775 10.73 15.08 15.85
CA SER A 775 9.77 16.17 15.96
C SER A 775 8.40 15.74 15.45
N SER A 776 7.39 16.55 15.66
CA SER A 776 6.06 16.35 15.06
C SER A 776 6.09 16.46 13.53
N GLU A 777 7.13 17.07 12.98
CA GLU A 777 7.33 17.23 11.53
C GLU A 777 8.31 16.19 10.95
N GLY A 778 8.77 15.25 11.76
CA GLY A 778 9.73 14.23 11.34
C GLY A 778 9.17 13.19 10.37
N SER A 779 7.86 13.21 10.12
CA SER A 779 7.18 12.37 9.12
C SER A 779 6.16 13.19 8.33
N PRO A 780 5.97 12.94 7.02
CA PRO A 780 4.91 13.58 6.25
C PRO A 780 3.52 13.10 6.67
N VAL A 781 3.43 11.96 7.38
CA VAL A 781 2.18 11.38 7.88
C VAL A 781 1.94 11.83 9.32
N PRO A 782 0.92 12.67 9.59
CA PRO A 782 0.62 13.14 10.93
C PRO A 782 0.04 12.00 11.79
N LEU A 783 0.77 11.58 12.81
CA LEU A 783 0.35 10.51 13.73
C LEU A 783 0.01 11.09 15.10
N PHE A 784 -1.17 10.74 15.60
CA PHE A 784 -1.67 11.15 16.90
C PHE A 784 -1.87 9.95 17.82
N VAL A 785 -1.52 10.11 19.07
CA VAL A 785 -1.81 9.14 20.12
C VAL A 785 -2.53 9.88 21.26
N ASP A 786 -3.70 9.38 21.65
CA ASP A 786 -4.57 10.00 22.65
C ASP A 786 -4.79 11.51 22.41
N GLY A 787 -5.03 11.86 21.13
CA GLY A 787 -5.30 13.21 20.68
C GLY A 787 -4.09 14.14 20.58
N LYS A 788 -2.88 13.65 20.86
CA LYS A 788 -1.64 14.43 20.75
C LYS A 788 -0.79 13.97 19.60
N GLN A 789 -0.31 14.89 18.78
CA GLN A 789 0.67 14.57 17.75
C GLN A 789 1.99 14.14 18.41
N ILE A 790 2.53 13.02 17.95
CA ILE A 790 3.71 12.43 18.56
C ILE A 790 4.97 12.75 17.76
N PRO A 791 6.13 12.88 18.43
CA PRO A 791 7.41 13.02 17.74
C PRO A 791 7.76 11.73 17.01
N THR A 792 8.21 11.91 15.76
CA THR A 792 8.56 10.82 14.85
C THR A 792 10.01 10.96 14.39
N SER A 793 10.65 9.83 14.15
CA SER A 793 11.98 9.72 13.55
C SER A 793 11.99 8.58 12.55
N GLY A 794 12.87 8.63 11.56
CA GLY A 794 12.97 7.57 10.58
C GLY A 794 13.40 8.05 9.21
N LYS A 795 13.15 7.23 8.21
CA LYS A 795 13.54 7.50 6.82
C LYS A 795 12.31 7.67 5.94
N THR A 796 12.36 8.64 5.06
CA THR A 796 11.32 8.87 4.04
C THR A 796 11.95 8.84 2.65
N LEU A 797 11.47 7.94 1.78
CA LEU A 797 11.74 8.00 0.35
C LEU A 797 10.79 9.00 -0.28
N VAL A 798 11.29 10.19 -0.54
CA VAL A 798 10.57 11.26 -1.22
C VAL A 798 10.60 11.01 -2.72
N THR A 799 9.46 11.12 -3.38
CA THR A 799 9.33 11.05 -4.82
C THR A 799 8.52 12.24 -5.31
N TRP A 800 9.10 13.00 -6.20
CA TRP A 800 8.44 14.13 -6.85
C TRP A 800 8.39 13.87 -8.36
N ILE A 801 7.23 14.13 -8.98
CA ILE A 801 6.97 13.82 -10.39
C ILE A 801 6.50 15.09 -11.08
N TYR A 802 7.22 15.49 -12.12
CA TYR A 802 6.87 16.62 -12.97
C TYR A 802 6.45 16.10 -14.35
N PRO A 803 5.16 16.19 -14.72
CA PRO A 803 4.68 15.77 -16.04
C PRO A 803 5.04 16.81 -17.11
N PHE A 804 5.51 16.34 -18.26
CA PHE A 804 5.72 17.19 -19.44
C PHE A 804 4.59 17.05 -20.46
N PRO A 805 4.42 18.03 -21.34
CA PRO A 805 3.55 17.91 -22.51
C PRO A 805 3.96 16.70 -23.36
N ALA A 806 3.01 15.91 -23.77
CA ALA A 806 3.25 14.69 -24.52
C ALA A 806 2.93 14.89 -26.02
N ASN A 807 3.82 14.41 -26.86
CA ASN A 807 3.60 14.31 -28.30
C ASN A 807 3.94 12.88 -28.76
N PRO A 808 3.03 11.90 -28.52
CA PRO A 808 3.30 10.52 -28.85
C PRO A 808 3.54 10.33 -30.36
N PRO A 809 4.36 9.33 -30.76
CA PRO A 809 4.65 9.06 -32.16
C PRO A 809 3.37 8.65 -32.91
N ARG A 810 3.34 8.93 -34.20
CA ARG A 810 2.31 8.44 -35.09
C ARG A 810 2.57 6.97 -35.38
N TYR A 811 1.54 6.15 -35.31
CA TYR A 811 1.66 4.72 -35.58
C TYR A 811 1.22 4.45 -37.03
N SER A 812 2.15 4.07 -37.88
CA SER A 812 1.87 3.66 -39.27
C SER A 812 1.50 2.18 -39.30
N GLY A 813 0.50 1.82 -40.10
CA GLY A 813 0.04 0.42 -40.26
C GLY A 813 1.06 -0.52 -40.95
N VAL A 814 2.16 0.00 -41.50
CA VAL A 814 3.19 -0.79 -42.16
C VAL A 814 4.51 -0.54 -41.42
N PHE A 815 5.12 -1.62 -40.97
CA PHE A 815 6.49 -1.59 -40.50
C PHE A 815 7.39 -1.31 -41.71
N ASP A 816 7.89 -0.11 -41.83
CA ASP A 816 8.85 0.27 -42.83
C ASP A 816 10.25 0.21 -42.21
N PRO A 817 11.05 -0.80 -42.53
CA PRO A 817 12.40 -0.93 -41.99
C PRO A 817 13.37 0.15 -42.50
N GLU A 818 12.98 0.95 -43.50
CA GLU A 818 13.82 2.00 -44.05
C GLU A 818 13.72 3.36 -43.33
N ASN A 819 12.76 3.50 -42.39
CA ASN A 819 12.59 4.73 -41.59
C ASN A 819 13.17 4.60 -40.15
N GLU A 820 14.20 3.81 -39.94
CA GLU A 820 14.88 3.71 -38.63
C GLU A 820 15.83 4.90 -38.33
N ASP A 821 16.05 5.81 -39.25
CA ASP A 821 17.08 6.88 -39.14
C ASP A 821 16.51 8.30 -38.87
N GLU A 822 15.18 8.50 -38.58
CA GLU A 822 14.66 9.80 -38.16
C GLU A 822 14.30 9.84 -36.65
#